data_f81b4e7990a9cdeb8776d62307f8a63b
#
_entry.id   f81b4e7990a9cdeb8776d62307f8a63b
#
_cell.length_a   1.000
_cell.length_b   1.000
_cell.length_c   1.000
_cell.angle_alpha   90.00
_cell.angle_beta   90.00
_cell.angle_gamma   90.00
#
_symmetry.space_group_name_H-M   'P 1'
#
loop_
_entity.id
_entity.type
_entity.pdbx_description
1 polymer ?
#
loop_
_entity_poly.entity_id
_entity_poly.type
_entity_poly.pdbx_seq_one_letter_code
_entity_poly.pdbx_strand_id
1 'polypeptide(L)'
;MNISYDLLRSYVETDLTPDEVAAALTSIGLEVGGVEEVESIPGGLKGLVIGHVLTCDVHENSDHLHVTTVDVGAEAPLQIVCGAPNVAAGKAVVVATIGTVLTSGDESFTIKKSKIRGVESFGMLCSEVEIGVGHDNSGIILLDTTTTKPGTPAAEHFGVSSDYVLEVDITPNRVDATSHYGVARDLAAYLTQQGKATKAKLPEVLPAPAAGMACPVPVTVAVDETLCPRFEGLVIRGLKVTESPDWLRRQLETLGLRPINVVVDVTNYVLHEFGQPLHAYDLAKTGGALSVQLAREEKMVLLDKSEGQLTERDLVIASATGEPLCVAGVMGGLDSGTTETTTDIFLESANFNATSVRKTARRLAVNTDSSFRFERGLDPNRTTWALMRAASLILELCPGSYIDGGRFDHYPVPAQPYEVTLRPSHMDALIGKFIPRDEAARILESLEIEIVSREEDAWQLRVPRYRVDVTREADVIEEVMRIYGYNNIELSGYVHANLSPKGASDRSYSRRILLSEQLTGAGFNELLNNSLSSEAYYEGLTYCPADKLVQLVNPLSGELNVMRQTLLFGGLSAISRNLRRQQKSFYYYEWGNCYAAAPEVERSTATTLAGYRETQTLGLWVAGARIQSSWAHADEPASPFELKAHVLHILERLGISERSLRAEFVECDLFTGRGYSYATYDGKPVALMGQVKSALLAKWDIDIPVYYAEINWDNLNRLAERVKIEIADLPKFPVVRRDLSLLLDEKITFAELAETARRAEKKLLRDVTLFDVYEGKNLPAGKKSYALSFYLQDTERTMSDKQIDAVMAKIRKSIEDTYGATLR
;
A
#
# COMPACT_ATOMS: atom_id res chain seq x y z
N MET A 1 -14.60 -4.54 -5.38
CA MET A 1 -15.90 -5.21 -5.13
C MET A 1 -16.77 -5.11 -6.38
N ASN A 2 -17.38 -6.24 -6.80
CA ASN A 2 -18.19 -6.29 -8.01
C ASN A 2 -19.62 -5.85 -7.70
N ILE A 3 -20.12 -4.91 -8.48
CA ILE A 3 -21.49 -4.38 -8.43
C ILE A 3 -22.17 -4.65 -9.77
N SER A 4 -23.21 -5.47 -9.76
CA SER A 4 -24.10 -5.69 -10.90
C SER A 4 -24.94 -4.43 -11.15
N TYR A 5 -24.89 -3.92 -12.35
CA TYR A 5 -25.66 -2.74 -12.75
C TYR A 5 -27.17 -2.99 -12.72
N ASP A 6 -27.60 -4.15 -13.16
CA ASP A 6 -29.02 -4.51 -13.13
C ASP A 6 -29.54 -4.64 -11.71
N LEU A 7 -28.77 -5.28 -10.81
CA LEU A 7 -29.13 -5.37 -9.41
C LEU A 7 -29.10 -3.99 -8.73
N LEU A 8 -28.12 -3.13 -9.05
CA LEU A 8 -28.05 -1.76 -8.56
C LEU A 8 -29.32 -0.96 -8.92
N ARG A 9 -29.78 -1.06 -10.17
CA ARG A 9 -30.99 -0.42 -10.66
C ARG A 9 -32.26 -0.91 -10.00
N SER A 10 -32.27 -2.09 -9.43
CA SER A 10 -33.42 -2.59 -8.66
C SER A 10 -33.63 -1.81 -7.36
N TYR A 11 -32.59 -1.13 -6.84
CA TYR A 11 -32.65 -0.32 -5.62
C TYR A 11 -32.76 1.18 -5.86
N VAL A 12 -32.24 1.68 -6.97
CA VAL A 12 -32.26 3.10 -7.32
C VAL A 12 -32.66 3.29 -8.79
N GLU A 13 -33.74 4.05 -9.00
CA GLU A 13 -34.19 4.38 -10.35
C GLU A 13 -33.23 5.36 -11.02
N THR A 14 -32.61 4.98 -12.15
CA THR A 14 -31.70 5.79 -12.91
C THR A 14 -31.75 5.49 -14.41
N ASP A 15 -31.59 6.52 -15.24
CA ASP A 15 -31.43 6.44 -16.69
C ASP A 15 -29.97 6.49 -17.12
N LEU A 16 -29.02 6.60 -16.17
CA LEU A 16 -27.60 6.66 -16.48
C LEU A 16 -27.14 5.31 -17.04
N THR A 17 -26.30 5.35 -18.04
CA THR A 17 -25.58 4.17 -18.57
C THR A 17 -24.58 3.64 -17.53
N PRO A 18 -24.08 2.40 -17.68
CA PRO A 18 -23.06 1.86 -16.79
C PRO A 18 -21.83 2.75 -16.64
N ASP A 19 -21.32 3.33 -17.74
CA ASP A 19 -20.18 4.24 -17.75
C ASP A 19 -20.49 5.57 -17.03
N GLU A 20 -21.69 6.10 -17.21
CA GLU A 20 -22.14 7.31 -16.50
C GLU A 20 -22.30 7.05 -14.99
N VAL A 21 -22.79 5.86 -14.59
CA VAL A 21 -22.84 5.44 -13.18
C VAL A 21 -21.44 5.32 -12.61
N ALA A 22 -20.50 4.72 -13.34
CA ALA A 22 -19.10 4.60 -12.94
C ALA A 22 -18.47 5.98 -12.71
N ALA A 23 -18.69 6.93 -13.62
CA ALA A 23 -18.22 8.31 -13.48
C ALA A 23 -18.87 9.02 -12.29
N ALA A 24 -20.18 8.83 -12.07
CA ALA A 24 -20.91 9.40 -10.94
C ALA A 24 -20.36 8.90 -9.61
N LEU A 25 -20.20 7.57 -9.44
CA LEU A 25 -19.68 6.94 -8.23
C LEU A 25 -18.25 7.41 -7.93
N THR A 26 -17.39 7.41 -8.94
CA THR A 26 -16.01 7.91 -8.80
C THR A 26 -15.99 9.38 -8.35
N SER A 27 -16.89 10.22 -8.90
CA SER A 27 -16.94 11.63 -8.53
C SER A 27 -17.32 11.91 -7.07
N ILE A 28 -18.00 10.95 -6.42
CA ILE A 28 -18.42 11.04 -5.02
C ILE A 28 -17.59 10.16 -4.07
N GLY A 29 -16.43 9.65 -4.54
CA GLY A 29 -15.47 8.94 -3.72
C GLY A 29 -15.63 7.42 -3.66
N LEU A 30 -16.42 6.82 -4.55
CA LEU A 30 -16.47 5.38 -4.79
C LEU A 30 -15.80 5.09 -6.15
N GLU A 31 -14.48 4.97 -6.15
CA GLU A 31 -13.70 4.79 -7.38
C GLU A 31 -14.11 3.51 -8.12
N VAL A 32 -14.39 3.62 -9.41
CA VAL A 32 -14.69 2.50 -10.29
C VAL A 32 -13.47 2.23 -11.17
N GLY A 33 -12.82 1.09 -10.94
CA GLY A 33 -11.62 0.67 -11.68
C GLY A 33 -11.91 0.15 -13.09
N GLY A 34 -13.13 -0.38 -13.31
CA GLY A 34 -13.54 -0.92 -14.62
C GLY A 34 -15.04 -1.18 -14.71
N VAL A 35 -15.53 -1.24 -15.93
CA VAL A 35 -16.90 -1.67 -16.28
C VAL A 35 -16.77 -2.79 -17.29
N GLU A 36 -17.30 -3.96 -16.98
CA GLU A 36 -17.24 -5.15 -17.81
C GLU A 36 -18.65 -5.64 -18.14
N GLU A 37 -18.90 -5.94 -19.41
CA GLU A 37 -20.13 -6.61 -19.83
C GLU A 37 -20.00 -8.12 -19.60
N VAL A 38 -20.89 -8.69 -18.79
CA VAL A 38 -20.97 -10.11 -18.48
C VAL A 38 -22.19 -10.71 -19.16
N GLU A 39 -21.96 -11.53 -20.16
CA GLU A 39 -23.02 -12.24 -20.87
C GLU A 39 -23.36 -13.55 -20.12
N SER A 40 -24.64 -13.88 -19.99
CA SER A 40 -25.11 -15.08 -19.30
C SER A 40 -24.61 -16.38 -19.97
N ILE A 41 -24.25 -16.30 -21.23
CA ILE A 41 -23.58 -17.35 -22.02
C ILE A 41 -22.43 -16.68 -22.76
N PRO A 42 -21.18 -17.15 -22.57
CA PRO A 42 -20.02 -16.54 -23.21
C PRO A 42 -20.14 -16.42 -24.73
N GLY A 43 -19.86 -15.24 -25.27
CA GLY A 43 -20.00 -14.93 -26.71
C GLY A 43 -21.43 -14.57 -27.13
N GLY A 44 -22.38 -14.53 -26.18
CA GLY A 44 -23.76 -14.05 -26.40
C GLY A 44 -24.52 -14.83 -27.47
N LEU A 45 -24.08 -16.02 -27.86
CA LEU A 45 -24.61 -16.82 -28.98
C LEU A 45 -24.71 -16.04 -30.30
N LYS A 46 -23.85 -15.03 -30.52
CA LYS A 46 -23.82 -14.22 -31.72
C LYS A 46 -23.53 -15.04 -32.98
N GLY A 47 -24.38 -14.95 -33.99
CA GLY A 47 -24.23 -15.71 -35.24
C GLY A 47 -24.79 -17.15 -35.21
N LEU A 48 -25.31 -17.58 -34.06
CA LEU A 48 -26.01 -18.85 -33.90
C LEU A 48 -27.51 -18.64 -34.15
N VAL A 49 -28.11 -19.53 -34.94
CA VAL A 49 -29.54 -19.48 -35.24
C VAL A 49 -30.18 -20.85 -35.10
N ILE A 50 -31.49 -20.87 -34.89
CA ILE A 50 -32.26 -22.09 -34.94
C ILE A 50 -32.46 -22.52 -36.38
N GLY A 51 -32.15 -23.78 -36.67
CA GLY A 51 -32.37 -24.37 -37.99
C GLY A 51 -33.27 -25.60 -37.93
N HIS A 52 -34.03 -25.85 -39.02
CA HIS A 52 -34.79 -27.07 -39.17
C HIS A 52 -34.12 -27.96 -40.23
N VAL A 53 -33.81 -29.20 -39.83
CA VAL A 53 -33.19 -30.19 -40.73
C VAL A 53 -34.22 -30.73 -41.71
N LEU A 54 -34.12 -30.38 -43.01
CA LEU A 54 -35.01 -30.82 -44.04
C LEU A 54 -34.70 -32.21 -44.54
N THR A 55 -33.41 -32.50 -44.83
CA THR A 55 -32.89 -33.79 -45.24
C THR A 55 -31.70 -34.22 -44.44
N CYS A 56 -31.47 -35.51 -44.27
CA CYS A 56 -30.33 -36.06 -43.57
C CYS A 56 -29.95 -37.39 -44.28
N ASP A 57 -28.93 -37.33 -45.12
CA ASP A 57 -28.47 -38.45 -45.93
C ASP A 57 -27.09 -38.89 -45.46
N VAL A 58 -26.82 -40.22 -45.52
CA VAL A 58 -25.51 -40.77 -45.15
C VAL A 58 -24.44 -40.25 -46.12
N HIS A 59 -23.30 -39.84 -45.64
CA HIS A 59 -22.22 -39.32 -46.43
C HIS A 59 -21.58 -40.43 -47.27
N GLU A 60 -21.45 -40.23 -48.59
CA GLU A 60 -20.94 -41.23 -49.54
C GLU A 60 -19.59 -41.86 -49.19
N ASN A 61 -18.70 -41.10 -48.50
CA ASN A 61 -17.34 -41.52 -48.16
C ASN A 61 -17.16 -41.67 -46.63
N SER A 62 -18.26 -41.94 -45.87
CA SER A 62 -18.17 -42.10 -44.41
C SER A 62 -19.38 -42.87 -43.89
N ASP A 63 -19.17 -43.70 -42.90
CA ASP A 63 -20.17 -44.53 -42.19
C ASP A 63 -20.81 -43.82 -40.98
N HIS A 64 -20.25 -42.67 -40.56
CA HIS A 64 -20.71 -41.90 -39.39
C HIS A 64 -20.96 -40.43 -39.68
N LEU A 65 -20.72 -39.96 -40.91
CA LEU A 65 -21.08 -38.58 -41.27
C LEU A 65 -22.39 -38.55 -42.04
N HIS A 66 -23.12 -37.48 -41.80
CA HIS A 66 -24.37 -37.18 -42.53
C HIS A 66 -24.26 -35.87 -43.28
N VAL A 67 -24.81 -35.81 -44.45
CA VAL A 67 -24.98 -34.55 -45.20
C VAL A 67 -26.41 -34.08 -44.98
N THR A 68 -26.56 -32.93 -44.34
CA THR A 68 -27.87 -32.36 -44.01
C THR A 68 -28.14 -31.13 -44.81
N THR A 69 -29.42 -30.94 -45.13
CA THR A 69 -29.93 -29.65 -45.65
C THR A 69 -30.75 -29.01 -44.55
N VAL A 70 -30.37 -27.82 -44.13
CA VAL A 70 -30.94 -27.14 -42.94
C VAL A 70 -31.53 -25.79 -43.35
N ASP A 71 -32.80 -25.62 -43.11
CA ASP A 71 -33.46 -24.32 -43.23
C ASP A 71 -33.10 -23.44 -42.03
N VAL A 72 -32.45 -22.37 -42.28
CA VAL A 72 -32.02 -21.37 -41.26
C VAL A 72 -32.78 -20.02 -41.42
N GLY A 73 -33.92 -20.04 -42.12
CA GLY A 73 -34.71 -18.82 -42.38
C GLY A 73 -34.10 -17.88 -43.42
N ALA A 74 -33.09 -18.34 -44.17
CA ALA A 74 -32.49 -17.61 -45.28
C ALA A 74 -33.15 -17.94 -46.61
N GLU A 75 -32.79 -17.22 -47.72
CA GLU A 75 -33.36 -17.45 -49.05
C GLU A 75 -33.14 -18.89 -49.54
N ALA A 76 -32.09 -19.57 -49.13
CA ALA A 76 -31.81 -20.97 -49.45
C ALA A 76 -31.33 -21.74 -48.24
N PRO A 77 -31.72 -23.04 -48.10
CA PRO A 77 -31.22 -23.91 -47.05
C PRO A 77 -29.71 -24.10 -47.10
N LEU A 78 -29.08 -24.31 -45.96
CA LEU A 78 -27.62 -24.55 -45.90
C LEU A 78 -27.33 -26.06 -45.92
N GLN A 79 -26.34 -26.43 -46.71
CA GLN A 79 -25.74 -27.77 -46.63
C GLN A 79 -24.74 -27.83 -45.52
N ILE A 80 -24.90 -28.76 -44.57
CA ILE A 80 -24.01 -28.91 -43.42
C ILE A 80 -23.65 -30.39 -43.25
N VAL A 81 -22.36 -30.71 -43.12
CA VAL A 81 -21.90 -32.06 -42.82
C VAL A 81 -21.82 -32.20 -41.31
N CYS A 82 -22.54 -33.17 -40.74
CA CYS A 82 -22.61 -33.44 -39.28
C CYS A 82 -22.17 -34.84 -38.95
N GLY A 83 -21.38 -35.01 -37.89
CA GLY A 83 -20.91 -36.28 -37.35
C GLY A 83 -21.65 -36.75 -36.09
N ALA A 84 -22.62 -36.02 -35.64
CA ALA A 84 -23.35 -36.34 -34.42
C ALA A 84 -24.31 -37.53 -34.64
N PRO A 85 -24.35 -38.48 -33.69
CA PRO A 85 -25.16 -39.71 -33.86
C PRO A 85 -26.69 -39.46 -33.79
N ASN A 86 -27.11 -38.33 -33.26
CA ASN A 86 -28.52 -38.00 -33.04
C ASN A 86 -29.11 -37.09 -34.14
N VAL A 87 -28.31 -36.72 -35.19
CA VAL A 87 -28.85 -35.89 -36.28
C VAL A 87 -29.85 -36.65 -37.11
N ALA A 88 -31.00 -36.04 -37.41
CA ALA A 88 -32.07 -36.65 -38.23
C ALA A 88 -32.91 -35.56 -38.92
N ALA A 89 -33.52 -35.91 -40.07
CA ALA A 89 -34.48 -35.05 -40.75
C ALA A 89 -35.71 -34.78 -39.85
N GLY A 90 -36.31 -33.62 -39.98
CA GLY A 90 -37.47 -33.17 -39.17
C GLY A 90 -37.17 -32.75 -37.77
N LYS A 91 -35.90 -32.53 -37.39
CA LYS A 91 -35.46 -32.01 -36.08
C LYS A 91 -35.10 -30.52 -36.17
N ALA A 92 -35.39 -29.78 -35.14
CA ALA A 92 -34.84 -28.45 -34.94
C ALA A 92 -33.50 -28.53 -34.21
N VAL A 93 -32.55 -27.73 -34.63
CA VAL A 93 -31.14 -27.75 -34.18
C VAL A 93 -30.59 -26.36 -34.04
N VAL A 94 -29.50 -26.21 -33.35
CA VAL A 94 -28.71 -24.95 -33.28
C VAL A 94 -27.63 -24.96 -34.32
N VAL A 95 -27.58 -23.92 -35.16
CA VAL A 95 -26.70 -23.79 -36.29
C VAL A 95 -25.75 -22.65 -36.11
N ALA A 96 -24.45 -22.91 -36.13
CA ALA A 96 -23.42 -21.88 -36.26
C ALA A 96 -23.21 -21.60 -37.76
N THR A 97 -23.53 -20.36 -38.19
CA THR A 97 -23.35 -19.92 -39.55
C THR A 97 -21.90 -19.51 -39.83
N ILE A 98 -21.54 -19.36 -41.13
CA ILE A 98 -20.19 -18.92 -41.50
C ILE A 98 -19.91 -17.53 -40.89
N GLY A 99 -18.75 -17.38 -40.22
CA GLY A 99 -18.37 -16.18 -39.50
C GLY A 99 -18.64 -16.20 -37.99
N THR A 100 -19.46 -17.15 -37.51
CA THR A 100 -19.71 -17.33 -36.07
C THR A 100 -18.40 -17.73 -35.36
N VAL A 101 -18.13 -17.07 -34.23
CA VAL A 101 -17.03 -17.44 -33.35
C VAL A 101 -17.58 -18.28 -32.21
N LEU A 102 -17.09 -19.49 -32.06
CA LEU A 102 -17.41 -20.38 -30.94
C LEU A 102 -16.23 -20.36 -29.98
N THR A 103 -16.51 -20.29 -28.68
CA THR A 103 -15.52 -20.29 -27.61
C THR A 103 -15.69 -21.58 -26.80
N SER A 104 -14.62 -22.35 -26.65
CA SER A 104 -14.58 -23.55 -25.80
C SER A 104 -13.41 -23.45 -24.84
N GLY A 105 -13.68 -23.11 -23.58
CA GLY A 105 -12.66 -22.76 -22.60
C GLY A 105 -11.87 -21.53 -23.03
N ASP A 106 -10.53 -21.62 -23.04
CA ASP A 106 -9.64 -20.52 -23.47
C ASP A 106 -9.41 -20.45 -24.99
N GLU A 107 -9.98 -21.40 -25.76
CA GLU A 107 -9.81 -21.43 -27.20
C GLU A 107 -11.05 -20.91 -27.93
N SER A 108 -10.83 -20.09 -28.96
CA SER A 108 -11.89 -19.62 -29.86
C SER A 108 -11.60 -20.01 -31.30
N PHE A 109 -12.62 -20.44 -32.02
CA PHE A 109 -12.49 -20.74 -33.43
C PHE A 109 -13.66 -20.16 -34.25
N THR A 110 -13.35 -19.71 -35.45
CA THR A 110 -14.34 -19.12 -36.35
C THR A 110 -14.85 -20.16 -37.34
N ILE A 111 -16.16 -20.31 -37.46
CA ILE A 111 -16.79 -21.18 -38.48
C ILE A 111 -16.52 -20.64 -39.85
N LYS A 112 -15.93 -21.47 -40.69
CA LYS A 112 -15.60 -21.17 -42.07
C LYS A 112 -16.22 -22.21 -43.01
N LYS A 113 -16.47 -21.77 -44.28
CA LYS A 113 -16.80 -22.76 -45.31
C LYS A 113 -15.73 -23.84 -45.35
N SER A 114 -16.10 -25.10 -45.17
CA SER A 114 -15.18 -26.23 -45.12
C SER A 114 -15.55 -27.30 -46.11
N LYS A 115 -14.60 -28.15 -46.50
CA LYS A 115 -14.83 -29.31 -47.34
C LYS A 115 -14.49 -30.58 -46.54
N ILE A 116 -15.51 -31.33 -46.14
CA ILE A 116 -15.37 -32.52 -45.31
C ILE A 116 -15.54 -33.74 -46.18
N ARG A 117 -14.45 -34.53 -46.31
CA ARG A 117 -14.36 -35.76 -47.19
C ARG A 117 -14.95 -35.54 -48.59
N GLY A 118 -14.77 -34.35 -49.16
CA GLY A 118 -15.18 -34.03 -50.52
C GLY A 118 -16.49 -33.29 -50.64
N VAL A 119 -17.32 -33.17 -49.58
CA VAL A 119 -18.60 -32.45 -49.53
C VAL A 119 -18.40 -31.09 -48.83
N GLU A 120 -18.96 -30.05 -49.40
CA GLU A 120 -18.93 -28.71 -48.84
C GLU A 120 -19.88 -28.57 -47.65
N SER A 121 -19.43 -27.95 -46.55
CA SER A 121 -20.23 -27.60 -45.40
C SER A 121 -20.22 -26.10 -45.18
N PHE A 122 -21.40 -25.49 -45.01
CA PHE A 122 -21.62 -24.04 -44.88
C PHE A 122 -22.01 -23.62 -43.47
N GLY A 123 -21.64 -24.41 -42.47
CA GLY A 123 -21.93 -24.16 -41.05
C GLY A 123 -21.62 -25.38 -40.23
N MET A 124 -22.02 -25.32 -38.96
CA MET A 124 -21.86 -26.39 -37.98
C MET A 124 -23.13 -26.54 -37.15
N LEU A 125 -23.57 -27.77 -36.88
CA LEU A 125 -24.61 -28.10 -35.91
C LEU A 125 -23.95 -28.26 -34.54
N CYS A 126 -24.48 -27.60 -33.53
CA CYS A 126 -23.80 -27.42 -32.24
C CYS A 126 -24.38 -28.32 -31.14
N SER A 127 -23.53 -28.82 -30.24
CA SER A 127 -23.85 -29.45 -28.97
C SER A 127 -24.01 -28.39 -27.86
N GLU A 128 -24.51 -28.79 -26.68
CA GLU A 128 -24.63 -27.88 -25.52
C GLU A 128 -23.29 -27.34 -25.08
N VAL A 129 -22.26 -28.15 -25.03
CA VAL A 129 -20.90 -27.78 -24.59
C VAL A 129 -20.26 -26.79 -25.56
N GLU A 130 -20.46 -26.94 -26.87
CA GLU A 130 -19.86 -26.08 -27.89
C GLU A 130 -20.41 -24.66 -27.85
N ILE A 131 -21.63 -24.45 -27.35
CA ILE A 131 -22.24 -23.12 -27.24
C ILE A 131 -22.41 -22.66 -25.79
N GLY A 132 -21.96 -23.47 -24.81
CA GLY A 132 -21.95 -23.10 -23.39
C GLY A 132 -23.31 -23.07 -22.72
N VAL A 133 -24.33 -23.78 -23.26
CA VAL A 133 -25.70 -23.83 -22.68
C VAL A 133 -25.92 -25.04 -21.78
N GLY A 134 -24.99 -25.99 -21.72
CA GLY A 134 -25.09 -27.21 -20.91
C GLY A 134 -23.80 -28.03 -20.94
N HIS A 135 -23.89 -29.27 -20.46
CA HIS A 135 -22.75 -30.19 -20.30
C HIS A 135 -22.83 -31.43 -21.22
N ASP A 136 -23.88 -31.57 -22.00
CA ASP A 136 -24.03 -32.74 -22.90
C ASP A 136 -23.23 -32.54 -24.17
N ASN A 137 -22.28 -33.46 -24.41
CA ASN A 137 -21.48 -33.50 -25.62
C ASN A 137 -21.67 -34.84 -26.39
N SER A 138 -22.72 -35.59 -26.05
CA SER A 138 -23.02 -36.89 -26.70
C SER A 138 -23.61 -36.72 -28.08
N GLY A 139 -24.13 -35.56 -28.42
CA GLY A 139 -24.77 -35.20 -29.68
C GLY A 139 -25.03 -33.72 -29.84
N ILE A 140 -25.70 -33.33 -30.93
CA ILE A 140 -26.15 -31.98 -31.16
C ILE A 140 -27.39 -31.65 -30.34
N ILE A 141 -27.68 -30.40 -30.09
CA ILE A 141 -28.90 -29.93 -29.47
C ILE A 141 -30.09 -30.21 -30.37
N LEU A 142 -31.09 -30.92 -29.83
CA LEU A 142 -32.34 -31.16 -30.52
C LEU A 142 -33.46 -30.37 -29.83
N LEU A 143 -34.12 -29.53 -30.60
CA LEU A 143 -35.24 -28.68 -30.16
C LEU A 143 -36.56 -29.13 -30.74
N ASP A 144 -37.66 -28.70 -30.17
CA ASP A 144 -38.99 -28.98 -30.67
C ASP A 144 -39.32 -28.07 -31.86
N THR A 145 -39.58 -28.67 -33.00
CA THR A 145 -39.99 -27.99 -34.25
C THR A 145 -41.32 -27.26 -34.16
N THR A 146 -42.19 -27.65 -33.20
CA THR A 146 -43.50 -26.99 -33.00
C THR A 146 -43.41 -25.65 -32.28
N THR A 147 -42.36 -25.47 -31.50
CA THR A 147 -42.12 -24.29 -30.66
C THR A 147 -41.03 -23.36 -31.25
N THR A 148 -40.28 -23.80 -32.25
CA THR A 148 -39.16 -23.08 -32.84
C THR A 148 -39.44 -22.70 -34.27
N LYS A 149 -38.86 -21.57 -34.73
CA LYS A 149 -38.90 -21.12 -36.13
C LYS A 149 -37.48 -21.07 -36.68
N PRO A 150 -37.28 -21.52 -37.94
CA PRO A 150 -35.99 -21.35 -38.58
C PRO A 150 -35.59 -19.88 -38.68
N GLY A 151 -34.29 -19.59 -38.44
CA GLY A 151 -33.74 -18.25 -38.45
C GLY A 151 -33.89 -17.45 -37.17
N THR A 152 -34.62 -17.98 -36.14
CA THR A 152 -34.63 -17.33 -34.82
C THR A 152 -33.22 -17.31 -34.25
N PRO A 153 -32.69 -16.13 -33.78
CA PRO A 153 -31.45 -16.10 -33.10
C PRO A 153 -31.40 -17.03 -31.90
N ALA A 154 -30.33 -17.84 -31.76
CA ALA A 154 -30.21 -18.75 -30.63
C ALA A 154 -30.21 -17.98 -29.28
N ALA A 155 -29.65 -16.79 -29.25
CA ALA A 155 -29.67 -15.90 -28.10
C ALA A 155 -31.11 -15.60 -27.59
N GLU A 156 -32.04 -15.36 -28.50
CA GLU A 156 -33.44 -15.14 -28.15
C GLU A 156 -34.09 -16.43 -27.62
N HIS A 157 -33.80 -17.56 -28.24
CA HIS A 157 -34.38 -18.86 -27.84
C HIS A 157 -33.89 -19.30 -26.45
N PHE A 158 -32.60 -19.10 -26.15
CA PHE A 158 -32.01 -19.48 -24.86
C PHE A 158 -32.10 -18.37 -23.81
N GLY A 159 -32.70 -17.24 -24.13
CA GLY A 159 -32.88 -16.10 -23.22
C GLY A 159 -31.55 -15.55 -22.73
N VAL A 160 -30.60 -15.37 -23.65
CA VAL A 160 -29.30 -14.75 -23.33
C VAL A 160 -29.55 -13.33 -22.85
N SER A 161 -29.02 -13.02 -21.69
CA SER A 161 -29.01 -11.69 -21.12
C SER A 161 -27.59 -11.24 -20.89
N SER A 162 -27.36 -9.94 -20.91
CA SER A 162 -26.10 -9.35 -20.44
C SER A 162 -26.37 -8.41 -19.28
N ASP A 163 -25.43 -8.33 -18.39
CA ASP A 163 -25.37 -7.36 -17.30
C ASP A 163 -24.02 -6.66 -17.34
N TYR A 164 -23.89 -5.53 -16.69
CA TYR A 164 -22.63 -4.83 -16.54
C TYR A 164 -22.15 -4.92 -15.09
N VAL A 165 -20.90 -5.26 -14.90
CA VAL A 165 -20.24 -5.32 -13.59
C VAL A 165 -19.33 -4.11 -13.45
N LEU A 166 -19.57 -3.31 -12.42
CA LEU A 166 -18.70 -2.21 -12.02
C LEU A 166 -17.76 -2.73 -10.94
N GLU A 167 -16.46 -2.64 -11.16
CA GLU A 167 -15.44 -2.94 -10.17
C GLU A 167 -15.22 -1.71 -9.29
N VAL A 168 -15.87 -1.70 -8.12
CA VAL A 168 -15.78 -0.57 -7.17
C VAL A 168 -14.71 -0.84 -6.13
N ASP A 169 -13.74 0.07 -6.01
CA ASP A 169 -12.72 0.02 -4.95
C ASP A 169 -13.26 0.69 -3.67
N ILE A 170 -13.51 -0.14 -2.67
CA ILE A 170 -14.10 0.28 -1.40
C ILE A 170 -13.00 0.52 -0.38
N THR A 171 -12.80 1.76 0.01
CA THR A 171 -11.88 2.13 1.07
C THR A 171 -12.34 1.60 2.45
N PRO A 172 -11.42 1.30 3.39
CA PRO A 172 -11.76 0.67 4.67
C PRO A 172 -12.78 1.43 5.53
N ASN A 173 -12.91 2.74 5.36
CA ASN A 173 -13.88 3.58 6.08
C ASN A 173 -15.30 3.49 5.50
N ARG A 174 -15.45 3.03 4.23
CA ARG A 174 -16.73 3.00 3.52
C ARG A 174 -17.39 1.61 3.58
N VAL A 175 -17.41 0.99 4.77
CA VAL A 175 -18.10 -0.30 4.96
C VAL A 175 -19.61 -0.24 4.61
N ASP A 176 -20.20 0.92 4.73
CA ASP A 176 -21.59 1.20 4.33
C ASP A 176 -21.85 0.94 2.83
N ALA A 177 -20.83 1.09 2.00
CA ALA A 177 -20.86 0.88 0.55
C ALA A 177 -20.43 -0.55 0.12
N THR A 178 -20.21 -1.48 1.06
CA THR A 178 -19.81 -2.87 0.74
C THR A 178 -20.99 -3.74 0.29
N SER A 179 -21.98 -3.15 -0.38
CA SER A 179 -23.19 -3.81 -0.88
C SER A 179 -23.82 -3.01 -2.01
N HIS A 180 -24.67 -3.67 -2.81
CA HIS A 180 -25.44 -2.99 -3.86
C HIS A 180 -26.34 -1.90 -3.29
N TYR A 181 -27.03 -2.18 -2.19
CA TYR A 181 -27.87 -1.18 -1.52
C TYR A 181 -27.05 0.01 -0.97
N GLY A 182 -25.86 -0.25 -0.44
CA GLY A 182 -24.98 0.80 0.05
C GLY A 182 -24.50 1.73 -1.07
N VAL A 183 -24.11 1.17 -2.22
CA VAL A 183 -23.76 1.94 -3.42
C VAL A 183 -24.99 2.67 -3.99
N ALA A 184 -26.16 2.04 -3.98
CA ALA A 184 -27.41 2.65 -4.43
C ALA A 184 -27.79 3.90 -3.62
N ARG A 185 -27.53 3.92 -2.29
CA ARG A 185 -27.76 5.12 -1.45
C ARG A 185 -26.87 6.28 -1.87
N ASP A 186 -25.59 6.03 -2.12
CA ASP A 186 -24.66 7.07 -2.57
C ASP A 186 -25.04 7.58 -3.97
N LEU A 187 -25.40 6.67 -4.88
CA LEU A 187 -25.87 7.05 -6.21
C LEU A 187 -27.19 7.87 -6.12
N ALA A 188 -28.10 7.49 -5.22
CA ALA A 188 -29.33 8.26 -5.00
C ALA A 188 -29.04 9.68 -4.46
N ALA A 189 -28.06 9.82 -3.58
CA ALA A 189 -27.64 11.14 -3.07
C ALA A 189 -27.05 11.99 -4.21
N TYR A 190 -26.20 11.39 -5.04
CA TYR A 190 -25.66 12.04 -6.24
C TYR A 190 -26.80 12.50 -7.19
N LEU A 191 -27.72 11.61 -7.53
CA LEU A 191 -28.86 11.91 -8.41
C LEU A 191 -29.74 13.01 -7.85
N THR A 192 -29.97 13.01 -6.53
CA THR A 192 -30.73 14.06 -5.83
C THR A 192 -30.02 15.42 -5.98
N GLN A 193 -28.71 15.45 -5.88
CA GLN A 193 -27.91 16.65 -6.08
C GLN A 193 -27.96 17.15 -7.54
N GLN A 194 -28.12 16.22 -8.49
CA GLN A 194 -28.34 16.56 -9.91
C GLN A 194 -29.78 16.97 -10.24
N GLY A 195 -30.65 17.12 -9.23
CA GLY A 195 -32.05 17.53 -9.40
C GLY A 195 -33.04 16.39 -9.69
N LYS A 196 -32.60 15.14 -9.64
CA LYS A 196 -33.48 13.96 -9.73
C LYS A 196 -33.78 13.46 -8.32
N ALA A 197 -34.91 13.87 -7.75
CA ALA A 197 -35.33 13.44 -6.41
C ALA A 197 -35.55 11.92 -6.40
N THR A 198 -34.59 11.17 -5.90
CA THR A 198 -34.66 9.71 -5.80
C THR A 198 -34.09 9.22 -4.45
N LYS A 199 -34.57 8.07 -4.02
CA LYS A 199 -34.06 7.37 -2.82
C LYS A 199 -33.82 5.91 -3.17
N ALA A 200 -32.79 5.33 -2.58
CA ALA A 200 -32.63 3.89 -2.61
C ALA A 200 -33.75 3.21 -1.80
N LYS A 201 -34.31 2.15 -2.37
CA LYS A 201 -35.42 1.41 -1.76
C LYS A 201 -35.03 -0.04 -1.52
N LEU A 202 -35.25 -0.52 -0.31
CA LEU A 202 -35.12 -1.94 0.01
C LEU A 202 -36.39 -2.70 -0.38
N PRO A 203 -36.25 -3.97 -0.80
CA PRO A 203 -37.41 -4.82 -1.03
C PRO A 203 -38.18 -5.08 0.27
N GLU A 204 -39.48 -5.37 0.15
CA GLU A 204 -40.28 -5.80 1.29
C GLU A 204 -39.84 -7.17 1.79
N VAL A 205 -39.86 -7.35 3.08
CA VAL A 205 -39.54 -8.61 3.78
C VAL A 205 -40.69 -9.05 4.67
N LEU A 206 -40.74 -10.32 5.00
CA LEU A 206 -41.69 -10.81 5.96
C LEU A 206 -41.52 -10.11 7.32
N PRO A 207 -42.60 -9.84 8.05
CA PRO A 207 -42.47 -9.29 9.40
C PRO A 207 -41.75 -10.28 10.30
N ALA A 208 -40.87 -9.75 11.16
CA ALA A 208 -40.22 -10.57 12.18
C ALA A 208 -41.24 -11.22 13.10
N PRO A 209 -41.00 -12.46 13.60
CA PRO A 209 -41.86 -13.11 14.56
C PRO A 209 -42.21 -12.21 15.74
N ALA A 210 -43.43 -12.29 16.24
CA ALA A 210 -43.93 -11.43 17.31
C ALA A 210 -43.03 -11.50 18.56
N ALA A 211 -42.88 -10.36 19.22
CA ALA A 211 -42.13 -10.30 20.48
C ALA A 211 -42.75 -11.21 21.54
N GLY A 212 -41.94 -11.98 22.25
CA GLY A 212 -42.38 -12.92 23.28
C GLY A 212 -42.57 -14.37 22.83
N MET A 213 -42.49 -14.67 21.56
CA MET A 213 -42.37 -16.06 21.09
C MET A 213 -40.96 -16.59 21.36
N ALA A 214 -40.87 -17.75 22.02
CA ALA A 214 -39.57 -18.36 22.31
C ALA A 214 -38.96 -18.97 21.03
N CYS A 215 -37.63 -18.75 20.82
CA CYS A 215 -36.90 -19.50 19.84
C CYS A 215 -36.79 -20.97 20.26
N PRO A 216 -37.08 -21.93 19.35
CA PRO A 216 -37.07 -23.35 19.72
C PRO A 216 -35.68 -23.93 19.96
N VAL A 217 -34.62 -23.24 19.54
CA VAL A 217 -33.24 -23.60 19.80
C VAL A 217 -32.69 -22.69 20.89
N PRO A 218 -32.27 -23.24 22.04
CA PRO A 218 -31.57 -22.44 23.05
C PRO A 218 -30.27 -21.84 22.52
N VAL A 219 -30.12 -20.55 22.70
CA VAL A 219 -28.86 -19.85 22.35
C VAL A 219 -28.34 -19.14 23.61
N THR A 220 -27.06 -19.27 23.87
CA THR A 220 -26.37 -18.58 24.96
C THR A 220 -25.28 -17.68 24.41
N VAL A 221 -25.27 -16.41 24.79
CA VAL A 221 -24.13 -15.50 24.49
C VAL A 221 -23.30 -15.40 25.78
N ALA A 222 -22.17 -16.12 25.81
CA ALA A 222 -21.26 -16.25 26.95
C ALA A 222 -20.06 -15.28 26.89
N VAL A 223 -20.18 -14.21 26.10
CA VAL A 223 -19.20 -13.12 25.98
C VAL A 223 -19.88 -11.79 26.25
N ASP A 224 -19.08 -10.76 26.52
CA ASP A 224 -19.61 -9.41 26.75
C ASP A 224 -20.08 -8.74 25.45
N GLU A 225 -20.83 -7.66 25.59
CA GLU A 225 -21.40 -6.88 24.50
C GLU A 225 -20.33 -6.18 23.64
N THR A 226 -19.10 -6.08 24.10
CA THR A 226 -18.01 -5.50 23.29
C THR A 226 -17.49 -6.49 22.26
N LEU A 227 -17.57 -7.80 22.53
CA LEU A 227 -17.16 -8.85 21.60
C LEU A 227 -18.30 -9.27 20.66
N CYS A 228 -19.54 -9.34 21.19
CA CYS A 228 -20.73 -9.65 20.43
C CYS A 228 -21.83 -8.63 20.73
N PRO A 229 -21.83 -7.46 20.06
CA PRO A 229 -22.84 -6.43 20.29
C PRO A 229 -24.27 -6.88 20.04
N ARG A 230 -24.47 -7.75 19.04
CA ARG A 230 -25.79 -8.34 18.78
C ARG A 230 -25.66 -9.71 18.15
N PHE A 231 -26.49 -10.63 18.59
CA PHE A 231 -26.66 -11.94 17.98
C PHE A 231 -28.13 -12.24 17.79
N GLU A 232 -28.56 -12.40 16.56
CA GLU A 232 -29.93 -12.77 16.19
C GLU A 232 -29.93 -14.08 15.41
N GLY A 233 -31.04 -14.80 15.53
CA GLY A 233 -31.27 -15.94 14.68
C GLY A 233 -32.68 -16.49 14.82
N LEU A 234 -33.09 -17.31 13.87
CA LEU A 234 -34.33 -17.98 13.81
C LEU A 234 -34.20 -19.39 13.22
N VAL A 235 -35.19 -20.22 13.50
CA VAL A 235 -35.24 -21.61 13.01
C VAL A 235 -36.16 -21.68 11.80
N ILE A 236 -35.69 -22.30 10.72
CA ILE A 236 -36.49 -22.65 9.56
C ILE A 236 -36.48 -24.16 9.43
N ARG A 237 -37.69 -24.76 9.37
CA ARG A 237 -37.90 -26.20 9.24
C ARG A 237 -38.57 -26.58 7.94
N GLY A 238 -38.49 -27.89 7.62
CA GLY A 238 -39.14 -28.46 6.47
C GLY A 238 -38.48 -28.05 5.14
N LEU A 239 -37.19 -27.72 5.18
CA LEU A 239 -36.43 -27.38 4.00
C LEU A 239 -36.24 -28.59 3.08
N LYS A 240 -36.26 -28.31 1.81
CA LYS A 240 -35.77 -29.19 0.79
C LYS A 240 -34.64 -28.42 0.06
N VAL A 241 -33.41 -28.71 0.45
CA VAL A 241 -32.24 -28.04 -0.11
C VAL A 241 -32.04 -28.58 -1.53
N THR A 242 -32.08 -27.71 -2.52
CA THR A 242 -31.91 -27.99 -3.95
C THR A 242 -30.91 -27.01 -4.54
N GLU A 243 -30.59 -27.16 -5.81
CA GLU A 243 -29.93 -26.14 -6.57
C GLU A 243 -30.75 -24.85 -6.59
N SER A 244 -30.08 -23.72 -6.63
CA SER A 244 -30.70 -22.41 -6.71
C SER A 244 -31.39 -22.20 -8.06
N PRO A 245 -32.48 -21.42 -8.13
CA PRO A 245 -33.10 -21.06 -9.38
C PRO A 245 -32.18 -20.23 -10.27
N ASP A 246 -32.42 -20.25 -11.56
CA ASP A 246 -31.53 -19.63 -12.57
C ASP A 246 -31.23 -18.16 -12.30
N TRP A 247 -32.23 -17.37 -11.84
CA TRP A 247 -32.01 -15.96 -11.56
C TRP A 247 -30.99 -15.74 -10.43
N LEU A 248 -31.02 -16.56 -9.37
CA LEU A 248 -30.13 -16.44 -8.23
C LEU A 248 -28.72 -16.92 -8.59
N ARG A 249 -28.64 -18.04 -9.33
CA ARG A 249 -27.35 -18.55 -9.84
C ARG A 249 -26.67 -17.52 -10.73
N ARG A 250 -27.37 -16.99 -11.73
CA ARG A 250 -26.83 -15.97 -12.64
C ARG A 250 -26.37 -14.72 -11.90
N GLN A 251 -27.15 -14.26 -10.93
CA GLN A 251 -26.78 -13.07 -10.15
C GLN A 251 -25.48 -13.29 -9.38
N LEU A 252 -25.29 -14.47 -8.77
CA LEU A 252 -24.05 -14.80 -8.06
C LEU A 252 -22.87 -14.98 -9.01
N GLU A 253 -23.08 -15.66 -10.13
CA GLU A 253 -22.06 -15.87 -11.16
C GLU A 253 -21.60 -14.52 -11.77
N THR A 254 -22.52 -13.60 -12.02
CA THR A 254 -22.20 -12.22 -12.45
C THR A 254 -21.28 -11.50 -11.46
N LEU A 255 -21.45 -11.78 -10.17
CA LEU A 255 -20.56 -11.23 -9.12
C LEU A 255 -19.24 -11.99 -8.96
N GLY A 256 -19.04 -13.07 -9.72
CA GLY A 256 -17.86 -13.94 -9.64
C GLY A 256 -17.94 -15.01 -8.55
N LEU A 257 -19.14 -15.26 -8.01
CA LEU A 257 -19.38 -16.26 -6.97
C LEU A 257 -19.85 -17.59 -7.60
N ARG A 258 -19.42 -18.69 -7.02
CA ARG A 258 -19.88 -20.01 -7.43
C ARG A 258 -21.13 -20.41 -6.63
N PRO A 259 -22.26 -20.68 -7.26
CA PRO A 259 -23.44 -21.21 -6.61
C PRO A 259 -23.17 -22.60 -5.95
N ILE A 260 -23.77 -22.84 -4.81
CA ILE A 260 -23.60 -24.06 -4.01
C ILE A 260 -24.95 -24.77 -3.82
N ASN A 261 -25.85 -24.14 -3.10
CA ASN A 261 -27.22 -24.61 -2.89
C ASN A 261 -28.11 -23.43 -2.48
N VAL A 262 -29.41 -23.57 -2.59
CA VAL A 262 -30.36 -22.48 -2.37
C VAL A 262 -30.20 -21.76 -1.03
N VAL A 263 -29.83 -22.44 0.05
CA VAL A 263 -29.68 -21.82 1.38
C VAL A 263 -28.40 -20.98 1.45
N VAL A 264 -27.26 -21.55 1.04
CA VAL A 264 -25.99 -20.83 1.03
C VAL A 264 -26.02 -19.67 0.04
N ASP A 265 -26.62 -19.89 -1.11
CA ASP A 265 -26.71 -18.90 -2.17
C ASP A 265 -27.56 -17.70 -1.77
N VAL A 266 -28.68 -17.94 -1.04
CA VAL A 266 -29.47 -16.85 -0.45
C VAL A 266 -28.67 -16.07 0.59
N THR A 267 -27.85 -16.72 1.44
CA THR A 267 -27.02 -15.98 2.41
C THR A 267 -25.96 -15.14 1.71
N ASN A 268 -25.33 -15.67 0.66
CA ASN A 268 -24.37 -14.93 -0.17
C ASN A 268 -25.05 -13.77 -0.93
N TYR A 269 -26.22 -14.00 -1.48
CA TYR A 269 -26.97 -12.96 -2.17
C TYR A 269 -27.29 -11.79 -1.22
N VAL A 270 -27.84 -12.05 -0.02
CA VAL A 270 -28.16 -11.00 0.96
C VAL A 270 -26.91 -10.28 1.45
N LEU A 271 -25.79 -11.00 1.58
CA LEU A 271 -24.50 -10.39 1.89
C LEU A 271 -24.10 -9.33 0.84
N HIS A 272 -24.21 -9.64 -0.44
CA HIS A 272 -23.89 -8.70 -1.53
C HIS A 272 -25.00 -7.67 -1.76
N GLU A 273 -26.27 -8.04 -1.50
CA GLU A 273 -27.41 -7.14 -1.56
C GLU A 273 -27.30 -6.02 -0.53
N PHE A 274 -27.03 -6.36 0.75
CA PHE A 274 -27.20 -5.46 1.89
C PHE A 274 -25.94 -5.22 2.74
N GLY A 275 -24.92 -6.06 2.58
CA GLY A 275 -23.66 -5.93 3.29
C GLY A 275 -23.63 -6.58 4.68
N GLN A 276 -24.69 -7.30 5.08
CA GLN A 276 -24.74 -8.03 6.34
C GLN A 276 -24.45 -9.51 6.11
N PRO A 277 -23.34 -10.07 6.65
CA PRO A 277 -23.09 -11.50 6.57
C PRO A 277 -24.09 -12.30 7.38
N LEU A 278 -24.48 -13.45 6.84
CA LEU A 278 -25.39 -14.42 7.42
C LEU A 278 -24.71 -15.79 7.46
N HIS A 279 -25.15 -16.66 8.39
CA HIS A 279 -24.72 -18.04 8.39
C HIS A 279 -25.89 -18.98 8.69
N ALA A 280 -25.91 -20.14 8.04
CA ALA A 280 -26.93 -21.16 8.24
C ALA A 280 -26.31 -22.44 8.79
N TYR A 281 -26.72 -22.84 10.00
CA TYR A 281 -26.31 -24.09 10.65
C TYR A 281 -27.31 -25.17 10.40
N ASP A 282 -26.87 -26.35 9.99
CA ASP A 282 -27.72 -27.55 10.02
C ASP A 282 -28.05 -27.91 11.46
N LEU A 283 -29.33 -27.87 11.84
CA LEU A 283 -29.78 -28.13 13.21
C LEU A 283 -29.39 -29.52 13.75
N ALA A 284 -29.31 -30.52 12.88
CA ALA A 284 -28.87 -31.86 13.27
C ALA A 284 -27.41 -31.87 13.79
N LYS A 285 -26.62 -30.91 13.36
CA LYS A 285 -25.21 -30.81 13.72
C LYS A 285 -24.92 -29.91 14.93
N THR A 286 -25.90 -29.13 15.39
CA THR A 286 -25.73 -28.21 16.54
C THR A 286 -25.82 -28.90 17.89
N GLY A 287 -26.29 -30.15 17.95
CA GLY A 287 -26.59 -30.84 19.19
C GLY A 287 -27.79 -30.25 19.96
N GLY A 288 -28.61 -29.43 19.31
CA GLY A 288 -29.86 -28.86 19.81
C GLY A 288 -29.70 -27.51 20.54
N ALA A 289 -28.50 -26.94 20.64
CA ALA A 289 -28.28 -25.62 21.21
C ALA A 289 -27.06 -24.96 20.57
N LEU A 290 -26.97 -23.63 20.71
CA LEU A 290 -25.82 -22.86 20.23
C LEU A 290 -25.24 -21.97 21.34
N SER A 291 -23.97 -21.73 21.33
CA SER A 291 -23.32 -20.75 22.22
C SER A 291 -22.34 -19.87 21.49
N VAL A 292 -22.38 -18.57 21.78
CA VAL A 292 -21.32 -17.60 21.35
C VAL A 292 -20.34 -17.51 22.50
N GLN A 293 -19.11 -17.95 22.27
CA GLN A 293 -18.08 -18.05 23.30
C GLN A 293 -16.67 -17.85 22.76
N LEU A 294 -15.69 -17.71 23.63
CA LEU A 294 -14.28 -17.81 23.25
C LEU A 294 -13.89 -19.27 23.03
N ALA A 295 -13.07 -19.51 22.02
CA ALA A 295 -12.56 -20.83 21.71
C ALA A 295 -11.59 -21.34 22.79
N ARG A 296 -11.20 -22.60 22.68
CA ARG A 296 -10.07 -23.20 23.40
C ARG A 296 -8.89 -23.33 22.45
N GLU A 297 -7.76 -23.78 22.97
CA GLU A 297 -6.64 -24.17 22.10
C GLU A 297 -6.98 -25.49 21.41
N GLU A 298 -7.60 -25.43 20.25
CA GLU A 298 -8.07 -26.57 19.47
C GLU A 298 -7.97 -26.31 17.96
N LYS A 299 -7.97 -27.39 17.19
CA LYS A 299 -7.99 -27.34 15.72
C LYS A 299 -9.41 -27.42 15.19
N MET A 300 -9.67 -26.70 14.13
CA MET A 300 -10.93 -26.71 13.40
C MET A 300 -10.68 -26.79 11.91
N VAL A 301 -11.44 -27.63 11.20
CA VAL A 301 -11.43 -27.66 9.73
C VAL A 301 -12.48 -26.66 9.23
N LEU A 302 -12.03 -25.74 8.41
CA LEU A 302 -12.88 -24.67 7.86
C LEU A 302 -13.56 -25.12 6.55
N LEU A 303 -14.55 -24.34 6.08
CA LEU A 303 -15.31 -24.64 4.86
C LEU A 303 -14.44 -24.76 3.60
N ASP A 304 -13.32 -24.06 3.54
CA ASP A 304 -12.33 -24.14 2.48
C ASP A 304 -11.38 -25.36 2.60
N LYS A 305 -11.61 -26.21 3.59
CA LYS A 305 -10.83 -27.40 3.97
C LYS A 305 -9.45 -27.08 4.55
N SER A 306 -9.16 -25.83 4.85
CA SER A 306 -7.95 -25.46 5.61
C SER A 306 -8.10 -25.83 7.10
N GLU A 307 -6.97 -26.12 7.78
CA GLU A 307 -6.95 -26.31 9.23
C GLU A 307 -6.65 -24.97 9.94
N GLY A 308 -7.57 -24.51 10.77
CA GLY A 308 -7.37 -23.36 11.64
C GLY A 308 -6.97 -23.78 13.05
N GLN A 309 -5.84 -23.26 13.58
CA GLN A 309 -5.50 -23.40 14.98
C GLN A 309 -6.18 -22.28 15.78
N LEU A 310 -7.19 -22.62 16.57
CA LEU A 310 -7.89 -21.67 17.43
C LEU A 310 -7.13 -21.40 18.71
N THR A 311 -7.38 -20.26 19.33
CA THR A 311 -6.82 -19.81 20.62
C THR A 311 -7.92 -19.23 21.50
N GLU A 312 -7.66 -19.08 22.78
CA GLU A 312 -8.59 -18.48 23.75
C GLU A 312 -9.00 -17.01 23.45
N ARG A 313 -8.45 -16.42 22.39
CA ARG A 313 -8.78 -15.05 21.95
C ARG A 313 -9.77 -15.05 20.80
N ASP A 314 -10.05 -16.20 20.20
CA ASP A 314 -10.91 -16.30 19.04
C ASP A 314 -12.36 -16.48 19.46
N LEU A 315 -13.24 -15.71 18.85
CA LEU A 315 -14.68 -15.82 19.05
C LEU A 315 -15.23 -16.94 18.15
N VAL A 316 -16.01 -17.83 18.71
CA VAL A 316 -16.63 -18.95 17.99
C VAL A 316 -18.10 -19.08 18.32
N ILE A 317 -18.83 -19.65 17.37
CA ILE A 317 -20.16 -20.20 17.62
C ILE A 317 -19.97 -21.70 17.83
N ALA A 318 -20.41 -22.20 18.96
CA ALA A 318 -20.23 -23.59 19.37
C ALA A 318 -21.54 -24.33 19.52
N SER A 319 -21.49 -25.66 19.40
CA SER A 319 -22.58 -26.59 19.61
C SER A 319 -22.97 -26.70 21.09
N ALA A 320 -24.03 -27.47 21.40
CA ALA A 320 -24.41 -27.83 22.75
C ALA A 320 -23.32 -28.50 23.58
N THR A 321 -22.36 -29.16 22.93
CA THR A 321 -21.19 -29.82 23.57
C THR A 321 -19.99 -28.89 23.75
N GLY A 322 -20.06 -27.66 23.23
CA GLY A 322 -18.97 -26.68 23.22
C GLY A 322 -18.00 -26.84 22.07
N GLU A 323 -18.29 -27.67 21.10
CA GLU A 323 -17.49 -27.88 19.90
C GLU A 323 -17.66 -26.69 18.93
N PRO A 324 -16.57 -26.09 18.40
CA PRO A 324 -16.69 -24.94 17.51
C PRO A 324 -17.30 -25.32 16.17
N LEU A 325 -18.39 -24.65 15.80
CA LEU A 325 -19.11 -24.81 14.53
C LEU A 325 -18.73 -23.74 13.50
N CYS A 326 -18.33 -22.55 13.97
CA CYS A 326 -17.98 -21.41 13.14
C CYS A 326 -16.99 -20.51 13.88
N VAL A 327 -15.99 -20.01 13.18
CA VAL A 327 -15.17 -18.89 13.65
C VAL A 327 -15.96 -17.61 13.37
N ALA A 328 -16.46 -16.99 14.45
CA ALA A 328 -17.43 -15.91 14.38
C ALA A 328 -16.97 -14.75 13.47
N GLY A 329 -17.76 -14.44 12.46
CA GLY A 329 -17.48 -13.39 11.49
C GLY A 329 -16.33 -13.67 10.53
N VAL A 330 -15.70 -14.84 10.58
CA VAL A 330 -14.58 -15.21 9.70
C VAL A 330 -14.99 -16.31 8.72
N MET A 331 -15.21 -17.54 9.20
CA MET A 331 -15.57 -18.67 8.34
C MET A 331 -16.26 -19.78 9.13
N GLY A 332 -17.24 -20.41 8.52
CA GLY A 332 -17.88 -21.61 9.06
C GLY A 332 -16.99 -22.85 9.07
N GLY A 333 -17.31 -23.81 9.93
CA GLY A 333 -16.69 -25.12 9.95
C GLY A 333 -17.25 -26.05 8.87
N LEU A 334 -16.41 -26.94 8.37
CA LEU A 334 -16.79 -27.89 7.32
C LEU A 334 -17.97 -28.77 7.72
N ASP A 335 -17.96 -29.23 8.96
CA ASP A 335 -18.95 -30.20 9.44
C ASP A 335 -20.29 -29.57 9.89
N SER A 336 -20.36 -28.25 10.05
CA SER A 336 -21.58 -27.52 10.51
C SER A 336 -22.46 -27.01 9.36
N GLY A 337 -21.94 -26.97 8.15
CA GLY A 337 -22.61 -26.42 6.97
C GLY A 337 -23.83 -27.24 6.52
N THR A 338 -24.69 -26.56 5.74
CA THR A 338 -25.88 -27.16 5.10
C THR A 338 -25.47 -28.07 3.95
N THR A 339 -26.21 -29.15 3.77
CA THR A 339 -26.06 -30.16 2.70
C THR A 339 -27.40 -30.43 2.03
N GLU A 340 -27.43 -31.21 0.96
CA GLU A 340 -28.67 -31.61 0.26
C GLU A 340 -29.63 -32.39 1.17
N THR A 341 -29.13 -32.98 2.26
CA THR A 341 -29.91 -33.74 3.23
C THR A 341 -30.43 -32.91 4.41
N THR A 342 -30.05 -31.64 4.49
CA THR A 342 -30.47 -30.71 5.55
C THR A 342 -31.97 -30.39 5.40
N THR A 343 -32.73 -30.59 6.49
CA THR A 343 -34.16 -30.29 6.53
C THR A 343 -34.52 -29.11 7.45
N ASP A 344 -33.66 -28.82 8.41
CA ASP A 344 -33.90 -27.77 9.40
C ASP A 344 -32.59 -26.99 9.62
N ILE A 345 -32.71 -25.68 9.70
CA ILE A 345 -31.56 -24.77 9.91
C ILE A 345 -31.81 -23.79 11.05
N PHE A 346 -30.72 -23.38 11.69
CA PHE A 346 -30.69 -22.12 12.42
C PHE A 346 -29.99 -21.06 11.52
N LEU A 347 -30.73 -20.02 11.17
CA LEU A 347 -30.24 -18.91 10.38
C LEU A 347 -29.77 -17.80 11.31
N GLU A 348 -28.48 -17.44 11.25
CA GLU A 348 -27.79 -16.41 12.04
C GLU A 348 -27.69 -15.10 11.28
N SER A 349 -27.92 -13.99 11.99
CA SER A 349 -27.52 -12.65 11.61
C SER A 349 -26.94 -11.94 12.83
N ALA A 350 -25.64 -11.71 12.85
CA ALA A 350 -24.95 -11.22 14.05
C ALA A 350 -24.09 -9.99 13.77
N ASN A 351 -23.64 -9.35 14.86
CA ASN A 351 -22.64 -8.31 14.82
C ASN A 351 -21.52 -8.68 15.80
N PHE A 352 -20.29 -8.71 15.32
CA PHE A 352 -19.10 -9.07 16.08
C PHE A 352 -18.10 -7.92 16.11
N ASN A 353 -17.23 -7.92 17.12
CA ASN A 353 -16.19 -6.92 17.28
C ASN A 353 -15.22 -6.90 16.10
N ALA A 354 -15.14 -5.79 15.40
CA ALA A 354 -14.32 -5.62 14.20
C ALA A 354 -12.84 -5.94 14.44
N THR A 355 -12.28 -5.50 15.59
CA THR A 355 -10.88 -5.73 15.94
C THR A 355 -10.61 -7.21 16.23
N SER A 356 -11.55 -7.90 16.90
CA SER A 356 -11.44 -9.34 17.17
C SER A 356 -11.46 -10.14 15.87
N VAL A 357 -12.45 -9.90 15.00
CA VAL A 357 -12.54 -10.56 13.69
C VAL A 357 -11.28 -10.34 12.87
N ARG A 358 -10.79 -9.09 12.78
CA ARG A 358 -9.58 -8.75 12.04
C ARG A 358 -8.32 -9.49 12.55
N LYS A 359 -8.14 -9.56 13.86
CA LYS A 359 -7.00 -10.26 14.48
C LYS A 359 -7.05 -11.75 14.19
N THR A 360 -8.23 -12.37 14.35
CA THR A 360 -8.45 -13.80 14.09
C THR A 360 -8.25 -14.12 12.62
N ALA A 361 -8.90 -13.39 11.70
CA ALA A 361 -8.78 -13.60 10.25
C ALA A 361 -7.32 -13.50 9.77
N ARG A 362 -6.59 -12.47 10.22
CA ARG A 362 -5.17 -12.31 9.88
C ARG A 362 -4.28 -13.43 10.42
N ARG A 363 -4.52 -13.86 11.66
CA ARG A 363 -3.73 -14.92 12.29
C ARG A 363 -3.95 -16.27 11.60
N LEU A 364 -5.20 -16.56 11.22
CA LEU A 364 -5.56 -17.75 10.46
C LEU A 364 -5.20 -17.65 8.96
N ALA A 365 -4.77 -16.48 8.49
CA ALA A 365 -4.55 -16.16 7.07
C ALA A 365 -5.79 -16.42 6.19
N VAL A 366 -6.99 -16.20 6.74
CA VAL A 366 -8.28 -16.40 6.08
C VAL A 366 -8.89 -15.04 5.76
N ASN A 367 -9.21 -14.83 4.49
CA ASN A 367 -9.90 -13.62 4.02
C ASN A 367 -11.18 -14.03 3.30
N THR A 368 -12.33 -13.64 3.84
CA THR A 368 -13.66 -13.94 3.28
C THR A 368 -14.46 -12.66 3.11
N ASP A 369 -15.50 -12.71 2.29
CA ASP A 369 -16.47 -11.63 2.15
C ASP A 369 -17.12 -11.23 3.49
N SER A 370 -17.29 -12.18 4.39
CA SER A 370 -17.78 -11.95 5.75
C SER A 370 -16.74 -11.21 6.59
N SER A 371 -15.50 -11.73 6.67
CA SER A 371 -14.43 -11.09 7.45
C SER A 371 -14.09 -9.70 6.94
N PHE A 372 -14.10 -9.50 5.62
CA PHE A 372 -13.89 -8.21 4.97
C PHE A 372 -14.89 -7.14 5.47
N ARG A 373 -16.15 -7.51 5.71
CA ARG A 373 -17.19 -6.60 6.20
C ARG A 373 -17.13 -6.43 7.71
N PHE A 374 -17.06 -7.52 8.47
CA PHE A 374 -17.02 -7.46 9.94
C PHE A 374 -15.78 -6.70 10.46
N GLU A 375 -14.60 -6.89 9.86
CA GLU A 375 -13.37 -6.24 10.33
C GLU A 375 -13.37 -4.72 10.15
N ARG A 376 -14.28 -4.19 9.35
CA ARG A 376 -14.49 -2.75 9.12
C ARG A 376 -15.56 -2.14 10.01
N GLY A 377 -16.35 -2.97 10.65
CA GLY A 377 -17.45 -2.58 11.53
C GLY A 377 -18.80 -2.51 10.80
N LEU A 378 -19.76 -3.24 11.29
CA LEU A 378 -21.13 -3.27 10.78
C LEU A 378 -22.10 -2.61 11.78
N ASP A 379 -23.25 -2.20 11.29
CA ASP A 379 -24.32 -1.64 12.12
C ASP A 379 -25.16 -2.76 12.73
N PRO A 380 -25.15 -2.94 14.07
CA PRO A 380 -25.96 -3.97 14.72
C PRO A 380 -27.48 -3.75 14.55
N ASN A 381 -27.93 -2.54 14.18
CA ASN A 381 -29.36 -2.26 13.95
C ASN A 381 -29.89 -2.90 12.64
N ARG A 382 -28.97 -3.35 11.75
CA ARG A 382 -29.34 -3.86 10.41
C ARG A 382 -29.52 -5.38 10.35
N THR A 383 -29.12 -6.10 11.39
CA THR A 383 -29.16 -7.57 11.45
C THR A 383 -30.57 -8.14 11.23
N THR A 384 -31.61 -7.53 11.83
CA THR A 384 -33.00 -7.99 11.71
C THR A 384 -33.49 -7.96 10.27
N TRP A 385 -33.26 -6.88 9.54
CA TRP A 385 -33.70 -6.79 8.16
C TRP A 385 -33.04 -7.88 7.29
N ALA A 386 -31.74 -8.06 7.42
CA ALA A 386 -31.01 -9.08 6.68
C ALA A 386 -31.46 -10.49 6.99
N LEU A 387 -31.71 -10.78 8.29
CA LEU A 387 -32.25 -12.06 8.74
C LEU A 387 -33.61 -12.35 8.09
N MET A 388 -34.53 -11.37 8.12
CA MET A 388 -35.85 -11.53 7.53
C MET A 388 -35.81 -11.55 5.99
N ARG A 389 -34.86 -10.85 5.36
CA ARG A 389 -34.69 -10.93 3.91
C ARG A 389 -34.27 -12.33 3.47
N ALA A 390 -33.27 -12.90 4.12
CA ALA A 390 -32.84 -14.26 3.84
C ALA A 390 -33.93 -15.29 4.16
N ALA A 391 -34.62 -15.15 5.29
CA ALA A 391 -35.75 -16.01 5.62
C ALA A 391 -36.86 -15.93 4.56
N SER A 392 -37.25 -14.73 4.12
CA SER A 392 -38.27 -14.54 3.07
C SER A 392 -37.90 -15.26 1.77
N LEU A 393 -36.67 -15.12 1.32
CA LEU A 393 -36.15 -15.77 0.11
C LEU A 393 -36.10 -17.30 0.28
N ILE A 394 -35.63 -17.80 1.41
CA ILE A 394 -35.58 -19.25 1.69
C ILE A 394 -36.98 -19.84 1.67
N LEU A 395 -37.96 -19.19 2.29
CA LEU A 395 -39.34 -19.68 2.31
C LEU A 395 -40.00 -19.66 0.93
N GLU A 396 -39.68 -18.67 0.12
CA GLU A 396 -40.12 -18.58 -1.28
C GLU A 396 -39.54 -19.70 -2.14
N LEU A 397 -38.24 -19.94 -1.98
CA LEU A 397 -37.48 -20.87 -2.84
C LEU A 397 -37.51 -22.31 -2.37
N CYS A 398 -37.90 -22.57 -1.12
CA CYS A 398 -38.10 -23.90 -0.53
C CYS A 398 -39.53 -24.11 -0.12
N PRO A 399 -40.48 -24.41 -1.04
CA PRO A 399 -41.88 -24.58 -0.73
C PRO A 399 -42.12 -25.64 0.33
N GLY A 400 -42.94 -25.31 1.33
CA GLY A 400 -43.27 -26.20 2.47
C GLY A 400 -42.43 -25.95 3.70
N SER A 401 -41.35 -25.14 3.59
CA SER A 401 -40.58 -24.69 4.73
C SER A 401 -41.36 -23.59 5.52
N TYR A 402 -41.05 -23.46 6.80
CA TYR A 402 -41.70 -22.48 7.68
C TYR A 402 -40.77 -22.02 8.81
N ILE A 403 -41.01 -20.83 9.33
CA ILE A 403 -40.30 -20.33 10.53
C ILE A 403 -40.94 -21.03 11.74
N ASP A 404 -40.12 -21.73 12.54
CA ASP A 404 -40.57 -22.41 13.76
C ASP A 404 -40.32 -21.52 14.98
N GLY A 405 -41.40 -21.18 15.69
CA GLY A 405 -41.33 -20.36 16.92
C GLY A 405 -40.95 -18.89 16.71
N GLY A 406 -40.33 -18.34 17.71
CA GLY A 406 -39.84 -16.97 17.72
C GLY A 406 -38.37 -16.86 17.24
N ARG A 407 -37.90 -15.64 17.12
CA ARG A 407 -36.48 -15.36 16.90
C ARG A 407 -35.72 -15.20 18.22
N PHE A 408 -34.50 -15.61 18.27
CA PHE A 408 -33.56 -15.23 19.31
C PHE A 408 -32.97 -13.85 18.95
N ASP A 409 -32.92 -12.93 19.92
CA ASP A 409 -32.33 -11.62 19.76
C ASP A 409 -31.65 -11.19 21.06
N HIS A 410 -30.34 -11.26 21.07
CA HIS A 410 -29.51 -10.76 22.16
C HIS A 410 -28.90 -9.41 21.76
N TYR A 411 -29.44 -8.32 22.28
CA TYR A 411 -29.02 -6.96 22.01
C TYR A 411 -29.00 -6.13 23.30
N PRO A 412 -28.01 -6.35 24.19
CA PRO A 412 -28.03 -5.78 25.53
C PRO A 412 -27.88 -4.25 25.54
N VAL A 413 -27.13 -3.70 24.59
CA VAL A 413 -26.88 -2.25 24.47
C VAL A 413 -27.20 -1.80 23.04
N PRO A 414 -28.43 -1.34 22.78
CA PRO A 414 -28.81 -0.86 21.46
C PRO A 414 -27.95 0.31 20.99
N ALA A 415 -27.35 0.17 19.82
CA ALA A 415 -26.48 1.19 19.24
C ALA A 415 -27.29 2.43 18.82
N GLN A 416 -26.91 3.58 19.36
CA GLN A 416 -27.54 4.86 19.04
C GLN A 416 -26.84 5.53 17.87
N PRO A 417 -27.52 6.36 17.07
CA PRO A 417 -26.87 7.21 16.06
C PRO A 417 -25.76 8.05 16.68
N TYR A 418 -24.77 8.44 15.89
CA TYR A 418 -23.77 9.39 16.34
C TYR A 418 -24.36 10.80 16.37
N GLU A 419 -24.17 11.50 17.48
CA GLU A 419 -24.60 12.90 17.61
C GLU A 419 -23.42 13.81 17.23
N VAL A 420 -23.61 14.66 16.22
CA VAL A 420 -22.59 15.56 15.71
C VAL A 420 -23.16 16.96 15.60
N THR A 421 -22.42 17.96 16.07
CA THR A 421 -22.76 19.37 15.84
C THR A 421 -22.01 19.89 14.63
N LEU A 422 -22.72 20.35 13.61
CA LEU A 422 -22.16 21.03 12.45
C LEU A 422 -22.32 22.53 12.61
N ARG A 423 -21.23 23.28 12.44
CA ARG A 423 -21.24 24.74 12.36
C ARG A 423 -21.14 25.16 10.89
N PRO A 424 -22.22 25.71 10.30
CA PRO A 424 -22.21 26.12 8.90
C PRO A 424 -21.12 27.14 8.53
N SER A 425 -20.75 28.03 9.46
CA SER A 425 -19.64 28.96 9.23
C SER A 425 -18.28 28.27 9.14
N HIS A 426 -18.07 27.22 9.97
CA HIS A 426 -16.86 26.40 9.93
C HIS A 426 -16.81 25.53 8.68
N MET A 427 -17.96 25.00 8.25
CA MET A 427 -18.07 24.27 7.00
C MET A 427 -17.61 25.12 5.81
N ASP A 428 -18.14 26.35 5.67
CA ASP A 428 -17.75 27.26 4.61
C ASP A 428 -16.26 27.63 4.66
N ALA A 429 -15.73 27.85 5.86
CA ALA A 429 -14.32 28.18 6.05
C ALA A 429 -13.39 27.00 5.68
N LEU A 430 -13.78 25.77 6.02
CA LEU A 430 -12.99 24.56 5.73
C LEU A 430 -13.05 24.19 4.25
N ILE A 431 -14.26 24.28 3.63
CA ILE A 431 -14.44 24.02 2.19
C ILE A 431 -13.81 25.14 1.34
N GLY A 432 -13.76 26.37 1.89
CA GLY A 432 -13.30 27.56 1.17
C GLY A 432 -14.35 28.17 0.24
N LYS A 433 -15.61 27.73 0.33
CA LYS A 433 -16.73 28.19 -0.47
C LYS A 433 -18.00 28.22 0.38
N PHE A 434 -18.82 29.25 0.19
CA PHE A 434 -20.15 29.30 0.79
C PHE A 434 -21.07 28.25 0.16
N ILE A 435 -21.57 27.34 0.95
CA ILE A 435 -22.59 26.37 0.53
C ILE A 435 -23.97 26.84 1.02
N PRO A 436 -24.95 26.98 0.12
CA PRO A 436 -26.31 27.37 0.51
C PRO A 436 -26.87 26.40 1.56
N ARG A 437 -27.43 26.92 2.64
CA ARG A 437 -27.86 26.13 3.81
C ARG A 437 -28.90 25.09 3.49
N ASP A 438 -29.81 25.39 2.55
CA ASP A 438 -30.83 24.44 2.10
C ASP A 438 -30.23 23.34 1.19
N GLU A 439 -29.16 23.64 0.48
CA GLU A 439 -28.42 22.67 -0.30
C GLU A 439 -27.64 21.71 0.60
N ALA A 440 -26.93 22.26 1.59
CA ALA A 440 -26.23 21.42 2.58
C ALA A 440 -27.20 20.51 3.35
N ALA A 441 -28.38 21.04 3.74
CA ALA A 441 -29.39 20.25 4.41
C ALA A 441 -29.92 19.14 3.50
N ARG A 442 -30.25 19.44 2.25
CA ARG A 442 -30.71 18.44 1.27
C ARG A 442 -29.66 17.33 1.03
N ILE A 443 -28.39 17.70 0.98
CA ILE A 443 -27.29 16.73 0.85
C ILE A 443 -27.26 15.79 2.08
N LEU A 444 -27.26 16.35 3.29
CA LEU A 444 -27.24 15.55 4.52
C LEU A 444 -28.45 14.60 4.60
N GLU A 445 -29.65 15.12 4.34
CA GLU A 445 -30.87 14.31 4.32
C GLU A 445 -30.85 13.22 3.24
N SER A 446 -30.25 13.48 2.07
CA SER A 446 -30.09 12.46 1.01
C SER A 446 -29.15 11.32 1.40
N LEU A 447 -28.25 11.57 2.35
CA LEU A 447 -27.34 10.60 2.97
C LEU A 447 -27.92 9.97 4.25
N GLU A 448 -29.21 10.17 4.52
CA GLU A 448 -29.93 9.69 5.72
C GLU A 448 -29.36 10.26 7.04
N ILE A 449 -28.66 11.39 6.99
CA ILE A 449 -28.22 12.13 8.18
C ILE A 449 -29.38 13.02 8.63
N GLU A 450 -29.93 12.72 9.81
CA GLU A 450 -31.08 13.46 10.37
C GLU A 450 -30.61 14.81 10.94
N ILE A 451 -31.29 15.89 10.57
CA ILE A 451 -31.10 17.22 11.16
C ILE A 451 -32.12 17.40 12.27
N VAL A 452 -31.67 17.26 13.53
CA VAL A 452 -32.53 17.34 14.73
C VAL A 452 -32.91 18.78 15.03
N SER A 453 -31.93 19.70 14.92
CA SER A 453 -32.17 21.15 15.06
C SER A 453 -31.26 21.92 14.10
N ARG A 454 -31.79 23.07 13.65
CA ARG A 454 -31.10 23.94 12.67
C ARG A 454 -31.09 25.38 13.20
N GLU A 455 -30.10 25.70 14.02
CA GLU A 455 -29.84 27.06 14.45
C GLU A 455 -28.91 27.77 13.45
N GLU A 456 -28.72 29.10 13.60
CA GLU A 456 -27.98 29.91 12.65
C GLU A 456 -26.55 29.36 12.38
N ASP A 457 -25.81 28.97 13.41
CA ASP A 457 -24.45 28.44 13.31
C ASP A 457 -24.22 27.18 14.16
N ALA A 458 -25.26 26.40 14.43
CA ALA A 458 -25.17 25.13 15.14
C ALA A 458 -26.31 24.19 14.72
N TRP A 459 -26.03 23.22 13.89
CA TRP A 459 -26.97 22.16 13.52
C TRP A 459 -26.68 20.91 14.33
N GLN A 460 -27.68 20.39 15.01
CA GLN A 460 -27.57 19.11 15.70
C GLN A 460 -27.96 17.99 14.74
N LEU A 461 -27.04 17.06 14.51
CA LEU A 461 -27.21 15.98 13.55
C LEU A 461 -27.21 14.63 14.26
N ARG A 462 -28.00 13.69 13.73
CA ARG A 462 -27.88 12.27 14.03
C ARG A 462 -27.41 11.52 12.80
N VAL A 463 -26.19 10.99 12.87
CA VAL A 463 -25.57 10.24 11.81
C VAL A 463 -25.90 8.76 12.00
N PRO A 464 -26.39 8.05 10.97
CA PRO A 464 -26.73 6.63 11.06
C PRO A 464 -25.52 5.78 11.48
N ARG A 465 -25.75 4.74 12.26
CA ARG A 465 -24.68 3.92 12.83
C ARG A 465 -23.87 3.14 11.81
N TYR A 466 -24.41 2.90 10.61
CA TYR A 466 -23.68 2.27 9.51
C TYR A 466 -22.57 3.16 8.92
N ARG A 467 -22.58 4.47 9.18
CA ARG A 467 -21.50 5.39 8.87
C ARG A 467 -20.50 5.40 10.01
N VAL A 468 -19.66 4.36 10.05
CA VAL A 468 -18.69 4.15 11.15
C VAL A 468 -17.58 5.19 11.20
N ASP A 469 -17.39 5.91 10.11
CA ASP A 469 -16.35 6.92 9.87
C ASP A 469 -16.84 8.35 10.16
N VAL A 470 -18.15 8.63 10.13
CA VAL A 470 -18.71 9.97 10.24
C VAL A 470 -19.09 10.25 11.68
N THR A 471 -18.12 10.62 12.48
CA THR A 471 -18.29 10.81 13.94
C THR A 471 -17.96 12.21 14.44
N ARG A 472 -17.38 13.05 13.59
CA ARG A 472 -16.93 14.41 13.90
C ARG A 472 -17.48 15.41 12.90
N GLU A 473 -17.43 16.71 13.25
CA GLU A 473 -17.83 17.81 12.38
C GLU A 473 -17.13 17.77 11.01
N ALA A 474 -15.82 17.53 11.01
CA ALA A 474 -15.04 17.48 9.78
C ALA A 474 -15.50 16.34 8.84
N ASP A 475 -15.89 15.21 9.41
CA ASP A 475 -16.38 14.07 8.64
C ASP A 475 -17.73 14.38 7.96
N VAL A 476 -18.61 15.11 8.67
CA VAL A 476 -19.87 15.61 8.10
C VAL A 476 -19.64 16.64 7.01
N ILE A 477 -18.66 17.52 7.19
CA ILE A 477 -18.26 18.51 6.15
C ILE A 477 -17.76 17.79 4.89
N GLU A 478 -16.99 16.74 5.04
CA GLU A 478 -16.55 15.89 3.92
C GLU A 478 -17.73 15.29 3.16
N GLU A 479 -18.74 14.79 3.89
CA GLU A 479 -19.96 14.25 3.27
C GLU A 479 -20.70 15.31 2.44
N VAL A 480 -20.83 16.51 2.93
CA VAL A 480 -21.41 17.63 2.17
C VAL A 480 -20.56 17.91 0.93
N MET A 481 -19.25 17.98 1.08
CA MET A 481 -18.33 18.35 0.00
C MET A 481 -18.29 17.30 -1.11
N ARG A 482 -18.28 16.00 -0.79
CA ARG A 482 -18.22 14.92 -1.79
C ARG A 482 -19.48 14.86 -2.64
N ILE A 483 -20.68 15.10 -2.06
CA ILE A 483 -21.95 15.11 -2.81
C ILE A 483 -22.14 16.45 -3.54
N TYR A 484 -21.72 17.57 -2.95
CA TYR A 484 -21.68 18.86 -3.65
C TYR A 484 -20.80 18.80 -4.90
N GLY A 485 -19.72 18.03 -4.83
CA GLY A 485 -18.74 17.80 -5.88
C GLY A 485 -17.48 18.65 -5.74
N TYR A 486 -16.35 18.01 -5.60
CA TYR A 486 -15.03 18.65 -5.46
C TYR A 486 -14.71 19.63 -6.61
N ASN A 487 -15.11 19.26 -7.84
CA ASN A 487 -14.87 20.07 -9.04
C ASN A 487 -15.70 21.35 -9.09
N ASN A 488 -16.71 21.50 -8.23
CA ASN A 488 -17.55 22.68 -8.13
C ASN A 488 -16.95 23.72 -7.16
N ILE A 489 -15.79 23.42 -6.55
CA ILE A 489 -15.08 24.32 -5.66
C ILE A 489 -14.00 25.05 -6.45
N GLU A 490 -14.17 26.37 -6.58
CA GLU A 490 -13.22 27.20 -7.30
C GLU A 490 -11.94 27.37 -6.48
N LEU A 491 -10.79 27.10 -7.09
CA LEU A 491 -9.50 27.37 -6.47
C LEU A 491 -9.28 28.89 -6.41
N SER A 492 -9.01 29.40 -5.19
CA SER A 492 -8.61 30.79 -5.03
C SER A 492 -7.32 31.07 -5.80
N GLY A 493 -7.32 32.14 -6.62
CA GLY A 493 -6.11 32.62 -7.28
C GLY A 493 -5.08 33.23 -6.32
N TYR A 494 -5.41 33.33 -5.02
CA TYR A 494 -4.58 33.94 -4.00
C TYR A 494 -4.35 32.96 -2.84
N VAL A 495 -3.09 32.85 -2.44
CA VAL A 495 -2.70 32.17 -1.19
C VAL A 495 -2.45 33.21 -0.13
N HIS A 496 -3.26 33.22 0.92
CA HIS A 496 -2.99 34.01 2.12
C HIS A 496 -2.04 33.22 3.02
N ALA A 497 -0.77 33.61 3.03
CA ALA A 497 0.22 33.02 3.91
C ALA A 497 0.77 34.09 4.86
N ASN A 498 0.78 33.78 6.15
CA ASN A 498 1.59 34.54 7.10
C ASN A 498 3.05 34.14 6.89
N LEU A 499 3.84 35.03 6.29
CA LEU A 499 5.28 34.85 6.12
C LEU A 499 5.95 35.09 7.48
N SER A 500 6.00 34.03 8.29
CA SER A 500 6.75 34.07 9.54
C SER A 500 8.25 34.12 9.28
N PRO A 501 9.06 34.74 10.20
CA PRO A 501 10.52 34.65 10.14
C PRO A 501 10.95 33.17 10.05
N LYS A 502 12.00 32.90 9.27
CA LYS A 502 12.53 31.55 9.11
C LYS A 502 12.83 30.90 10.47
N GLY A 503 12.20 29.76 10.75
CA GLY A 503 12.43 28.97 11.93
C GLY A 503 13.80 28.27 11.94
N ALA A 504 14.11 27.51 12.99
CA ALA A 504 15.35 26.73 13.06
C ALA A 504 15.40 25.65 11.96
N SER A 505 14.27 25.00 11.68
CA SER A 505 14.13 24.00 10.61
C SER A 505 14.39 24.60 9.23
N ASP A 506 13.86 25.79 8.94
CA ASP A 506 14.06 26.45 7.65
C ASP A 506 15.52 26.85 7.45
N ARG A 507 16.19 27.32 8.52
CA ARG A 507 17.62 27.63 8.47
C ARG A 507 18.46 26.39 8.27
N SER A 508 18.13 25.30 8.94
CA SER A 508 18.78 23.99 8.75
C SER A 508 18.65 23.52 7.31
N TYR A 509 17.42 23.55 6.79
CA TYR A 509 17.13 23.17 5.41
C TYR A 509 17.90 24.04 4.39
N SER A 510 17.88 25.37 4.58
CA SER A 510 18.63 26.30 3.71
C SER A 510 20.12 26.02 3.70
N ARG A 511 20.72 25.66 4.86
CA ARG A 511 22.14 25.27 4.93
C ARG A 511 22.39 23.93 4.22
N ARG A 512 21.49 22.96 4.32
CA ARG A 512 21.60 21.69 3.58
C ARG A 512 21.62 21.94 2.08
N ILE A 513 20.69 22.75 1.57
CA ILE A 513 20.67 23.10 0.14
C ILE A 513 21.97 23.79 -0.27
N LEU A 514 22.44 24.76 0.52
CA LEU A 514 23.71 25.47 0.26
C LEU A 514 24.91 24.51 0.14
N LEU A 515 24.99 23.49 1.00
CA LEU A 515 26.03 22.50 0.96
C LEU A 515 25.84 21.49 -0.19
N SER A 516 24.62 21.10 -0.50
CA SER A 516 24.29 20.24 -1.64
C SER A 516 24.71 20.90 -2.97
N GLU A 517 24.40 22.19 -3.14
CA GLU A 517 24.83 22.97 -4.31
C GLU A 517 26.35 23.04 -4.41
N GLN A 518 27.05 23.25 -3.29
CA GLN A 518 28.50 23.25 -3.24
C GLN A 518 29.10 21.89 -3.64
N LEU A 519 28.57 20.79 -3.08
CA LEU A 519 29.03 19.44 -3.40
C LEU A 519 28.75 19.07 -4.87
N THR A 520 27.55 19.38 -5.35
CA THR A 520 27.18 19.16 -6.76
C THR A 520 28.09 19.98 -7.69
N GLY A 521 28.35 21.25 -7.34
CA GLY A 521 29.31 22.11 -8.07
C GLY A 521 30.72 21.59 -8.06
N ALA A 522 31.11 20.82 -7.03
CA ALA A 522 32.40 20.13 -6.94
C ALA A 522 32.42 18.76 -7.65
N GLY A 523 31.34 18.37 -8.32
CA GLY A 523 31.26 17.14 -9.12
C GLY A 523 30.72 15.92 -8.36
N PHE A 524 30.18 16.11 -7.15
CA PHE A 524 29.51 15.03 -6.43
C PHE A 524 28.11 14.77 -7.00
N ASN A 525 27.72 13.50 -7.00
CA ASN A 525 26.37 13.05 -7.28
C ASN A 525 25.65 12.69 -5.96
N GLU A 526 24.41 13.13 -5.83
CA GLU A 526 23.59 12.78 -4.68
C GLU A 526 23.12 11.33 -4.76
N LEU A 527 23.23 10.60 -3.65
CA LEU A 527 22.67 9.27 -3.47
C LEU A 527 21.40 9.35 -2.64
N LEU A 528 20.49 8.47 -2.94
CA LEU A 528 19.29 8.20 -2.14
C LEU A 528 19.17 6.70 -1.94
N ASN A 529 19.67 6.23 -0.80
CA ASN A 529 19.66 4.82 -0.45
C ASN A 529 18.55 4.50 0.56
N ASN A 530 18.15 3.22 0.62
CA ASN A 530 17.17 2.75 1.59
C ASN A 530 17.68 2.96 3.03
N SER A 531 16.78 3.36 3.94
CA SER A 531 17.06 3.40 5.38
C SER A 531 17.11 2.01 6.02
N LEU A 532 16.58 0.99 5.34
CA LEU A 532 16.70 -0.41 5.74
C LEU A 532 18.02 -0.99 5.25
N SER A 533 18.61 -1.85 6.07
CA SER A 533 19.92 -2.47 5.88
C SER A 533 19.91 -3.92 6.34
N SER A 534 20.99 -4.63 6.07
CA SER A 534 21.20 -6.00 6.56
C SER A 534 21.98 -6.01 7.85
N GLU A 535 21.52 -6.76 8.84
CA GLU A 535 22.26 -7.01 10.10
C GLU A 535 23.65 -7.60 9.85
N ALA A 536 23.81 -8.43 8.83
CA ALA A 536 25.08 -9.05 8.43
C ALA A 536 26.19 -8.03 8.12
N TYR A 537 25.83 -6.80 7.74
CA TYR A 537 26.84 -5.76 7.49
C TYR A 537 27.52 -5.24 8.76
N TYR A 538 26.86 -5.39 9.91
CA TYR A 538 27.28 -4.88 11.22
C TYR A 538 28.00 -5.91 12.06
N GLU A 539 28.08 -7.16 11.61
CA GLU A 539 28.77 -8.22 12.36
C GLU A 539 30.24 -7.88 12.64
N GLY A 540 30.60 -7.95 13.91
CA GLY A 540 31.96 -7.70 14.40
C GLY A 540 32.38 -6.23 14.40
N LEU A 541 31.48 -5.28 14.11
CA LEU A 541 31.79 -3.85 14.18
C LEU A 541 31.58 -3.30 15.59
N THR A 542 32.55 -2.50 16.05
CA THR A 542 32.47 -1.80 17.34
C THR A 542 31.98 -0.37 17.19
N TYR A 543 32.23 0.27 16.05
CA TYR A 543 31.72 1.61 15.75
C TYR A 543 30.19 1.63 15.55
N CYS A 544 29.67 0.62 14.86
CA CYS A 544 28.24 0.40 14.64
C CYS A 544 27.83 -0.96 15.21
N PRO A 545 27.73 -1.11 16.55
CA PRO A 545 27.56 -2.40 17.19
C PRO A 545 26.18 -2.99 16.95
N ALA A 546 26.13 -4.31 16.73
CA ALA A 546 24.91 -5.03 16.36
C ALA A 546 23.81 -4.98 17.45
N ASP A 547 24.20 -4.88 18.74
CA ASP A 547 23.29 -4.76 19.88
C ASP A 547 22.53 -3.42 19.92
N LYS A 548 22.97 -2.42 19.15
CA LYS A 548 22.27 -1.14 18.97
C LYS A 548 21.47 -1.04 17.68
N LEU A 549 21.32 -2.12 16.94
CA LEU A 549 20.49 -2.14 15.73
C LEU A 549 19.00 -2.03 16.10
N VAL A 550 18.27 -1.25 15.32
CA VAL A 550 16.81 -1.21 15.36
C VAL A 550 16.28 -2.31 14.45
N GLN A 551 15.80 -3.38 15.06
CA GLN A 551 15.27 -4.56 14.38
C GLN A 551 13.86 -4.31 13.87
N LEU A 552 13.54 -4.83 12.69
CA LEU A 552 12.17 -4.84 12.15
C LEU A 552 11.40 -6.06 12.66
N VAL A 553 10.15 -5.86 13.03
CA VAL A 553 9.27 -6.95 13.49
C VAL A 553 8.91 -7.90 12.34
N ASN A 554 8.62 -7.34 11.17
CA ASN A 554 8.22 -8.09 9.96
C ASN A 554 9.03 -7.61 8.75
N PRO A 555 10.30 -8.02 8.60
CA PRO A 555 11.12 -7.60 7.47
C PRO A 555 10.62 -8.23 6.16
N LEU A 556 10.66 -7.47 5.08
CA LEU A 556 10.31 -7.95 3.74
C LEU A 556 11.30 -9.00 3.22
N SER A 557 12.56 -8.92 3.64
CA SER A 557 13.60 -9.91 3.31
C SER A 557 14.67 -9.92 4.40
N GLY A 558 15.51 -10.96 4.43
CA GLY A 558 16.66 -11.03 5.33
C GLY A 558 17.73 -9.98 5.06
N GLU A 559 17.73 -9.36 3.89
CA GLU A 559 18.65 -8.29 3.49
C GLU A 559 18.21 -6.89 3.95
N LEU A 560 16.94 -6.76 4.39
CA LEU A 560 16.33 -5.49 4.81
C LEU A 560 15.65 -5.67 6.19
N ASN A 561 16.38 -6.18 7.15
CA ASN A 561 15.84 -6.59 8.45
C ASN A 561 16.14 -5.62 9.62
N VAL A 562 17.00 -4.60 9.38
CA VAL A 562 17.36 -3.59 10.38
C VAL A 562 17.36 -2.19 9.79
N MET A 563 17.29 -1.17 10.64
CA MET A 563 17.54 0.21 10.22
C MET A 563 19.04 0.54 10.28
N ARG A 564 19.53 1.32 9.31
CA ARG A 564 20.94 1.68 9.15
C ARG A 564 21.47 2.52 10.32
N GLN A 565 22.66 2.16 10.85
CA GLN A 565 23.41 2.97 11.82
C GLN A 565 24.41 3.93 11.16
N THR A 566 24.77 3.70 9.92
CA THR A 566 25.69 4.50 9.12
C THR A 566 25.23 4.56 7.66
N LEU A 567 25.62 5.61 6.94
CA LEU A 567 25.37 5.71 5.49
C LEU A 567 26.37 4.91 4.65
N LEU A 568 27.47 4.45 5.25
CA LEU A 568 28.60 3.79 4.55
C LEU A 568 28.12 2.72 3.56
N PHE A 569 27.33 1.77 4.02
CA PHE A 569 27.00 0.56 3.27
C PHE A 569 26.13 0.84 2.03
N GLY A 570 25.22 1.82 2.12
CA GLY A 570 24.42 2.27 0.96
C GLY A 570 25.31 2.81 -0.16
N GLY A 571 26.29 3.65 0.21
CA GLY A 571 27.25 4.18 -0.75
C GLY A 571 28.18 3.09 -1.33
N LEU A 572 28.62 2.11 -0.53
CA LEU A 572 29.40 0.98 -1.06
C LEU A 572 28.60 0.16 -2.08
N SER A 573 27.30 -0.06 -1.81
CA SER A 573 26.41 -0.73 -2.77
C SER A 573 26.28 0.05 -4.08
N ALA A 574 26.21 1.38 -4.01
CA ALA A 574 26.17 2.25 -5.19
C ALA A 574 27.49 2.20 -5.97
N ILE A 575 28.64 2.25 -5.28
CA ILE A 575 29.96 2.13 -5.90
C ILE A 575 30.11 0.78 -6.59
N SER A 576 29.82 -0.34 -5.91
CA SER A 576 29.88 -1.70 -6.47
C SER A 576 29.06 -1.82 -7.76
N ARG A 577 27.82 -1.33 -7.72
CA ARG A 577 26.91 -1.35 -8.89
C ARG A 577 27.49 -0.59 -10.07
N ASN A 578 28.09 0.56 -9.84
CA ASN A 578 28.64 1.42 -10.89
C ASN A 578 30.04 0.98 -11.35
N LEU A 579 30.85 0.33 -10.50
CA LEU A 579 32.08 -0.36 -10.91
C LEU A 579 31.78 -1.44 -11.96
N ARG A 580 30.75 -2.26 -11.74
CA ARG A 580 30.29 -3.28 -12.71
C ARG A 580 29.84 -2.66 -14.04
N ARG A 581 29.49 -1.36 -14.06
CA ARG A 581 29.17 -0.57 -15.25
C ARG A 581 30.38 0.19 -15.82
N GLN A 582 31.59 -0.15 -15.33
CA GLN A 582 32.87 0.41 -15.77
C GLN A 582 33.05 1.92 -15.49
N GLN A 583 32.31 2.47 -14.51
CA GLN A 583 32.58 3.81 -14.03
C GLN A 583 33.93 3.81 -13.28
N LYS A 584 34.74 4.87 -13.47
CA LYS A 584 36.11 4.94 -12.94
C LYS A 584 36.31 5.96 -11.83
N SER A 585 35.36 6.85 -11.62
CA SER A 585 35.46 7.95 -10.66
C SER A 585 34.13 8.07 -9.90
N PHE A 586 34.21 8.17 -8.59
CA PHE A 586 33.07 8.16 -7.71
C PHE A 586 33.21 9.30 -6.71
N TYR A 587 32.33 10.30 -6.86
CA TYR A 587 32.12 11.40 -5.94
C TYR A 587 30.66 11.37 -5.58
N TYR A 588 30.36 10.85 -4.40
CA TYR A 588 28.98 10.67 -3.94
C TYR A 588 28.75 11.36 -2.62
N TYR A 589 27.58 11.92 -2.42
CA TYR A 589 27.10 12.37 -1.13
C TYR A 589 25.67 11.91 -0.87
N GLU A 590 25.30 11.75 0.37
CA GLU A 590 23.94 11.39 0.79
C GLU A 590 23.57 12.13 2.07
N TRP A 591 22.42 12.76 2.05
CA TRP A 591 21.73 13.18 3.25
C TRP A 591 20.82 12.08 3.73
N GLY A 592 20.99 11.58 4.94
CA GLY A 592 20.17 10.52 5.46
C GLY A 592 20.14 10.48 6.97
N ASN A 593 19.10 9.84 7.50
CA ASN A 593 19.02 9.57 8.92
C ASN A 593 19.67 8.22 9.23
N CYS A 594 20.39 8.17 10.33
CA CYS A 594 20.96 6.98 10.92
C CYS A 594 20.25 6.69 12.25
N TYR A 595 20.06 5.42 12.58
CA TYR A 595 19.20 4.99 13.67
C TYR A 595 19.97 4.08 14.62
N ALA A 596 19.74 4.22 15.92
CA ALA A 596 20.31 3.34 16.93
C ALA A 596 19.31 3.08 18.06
N ALA A 597 19.24 1.85 18.53
CA ALA A 597 18.55 1.52 19.75
C ALA A 597 19.38 2.01 20.96
N ALA A 598 18.69 2.52 21.96
CA ALA A 598 19.26 2.93 23.24
C ALA A 598 18.64 2.07 24.34
N PRO A 599 19.09 0.81 24.50
CA PRO A 599 18.49 -0.15 25.43
C PRO A 599 18.62 0.25 26.90
N GLU A 600 19.55 1.15 27.21
CA GLU A 600 19.75 1.73 28.54
C GLU A 600 18.68 2.76 28.94
N VAL A 601 17.89 3.23 27.98
CA VAL A 601 16.79 4.18 28.21
C VAL A 601 15.48 3.40 28.30
N GLU A 602 14.66 3.68 29.33
CA GLU A 602 13.35 3.05 29.50
C GLU A 602 12.50 3.26 28.24
N ARG A 603 12.06 2.14 27.64
CA ARG A 603 11.33 2.18 26.37
C ARG A 603 10.02 2.94 26.53
N SER A 604 9.83 3.83 25.63
CA SER A 604 8.68 4.66 25.28
C SER A 604 7.38 4.43 26.06
N THR A 605 6.90 5.51 26.63
CA THR A 605 5.46 5.70 26.90
C THR A 605 4.71 5.82 25.56
N ALA A 606 3.38 5.81 25.57
CA ALA A 606 2.56 5.99 24.37
C ALA A 606 2.86 7.28 23.56
N THR A 607 3.65 8.19 24.12
CA THR A 607 3.94 9.51 23.55
C THR A 607 5.42 9.78 23.25
N THR A 608 6.36 8.88 23.63
CA THR A 608 7.81 9.09 23.42
C THR A 608 8.51 7.83 22.90
N LEU A 609 9.38 8.00 21.90
CA LEU A 609 10.28 6.96 21.36
C LEU A 609 11.66 7.04 22.00
N ALA A 610 11.74 7.27 23.33
CA ALA A 610 13.00 7.53 24.05
C ALA A 610 14.04 6.41 23.91
N GLY A 611 13.62 5.16 23.68
CA GLY A 611 14.50 4.01 23.44
C GLY A 611 15.17 3.97 22.07
N TYR A 612 14.97 4.97 21.22
CA TYR A 612 15.55 5.05 19.90
C TYR A 612 16.21 6.42 19.68
N ARG A 613 17.34 6.41 18.98
CA ARG A 613 18.02 7.63 18.55
C ARG A 613 18.00 7.71 17.04
N GLU A 614 17.67 8.88 16.54
CA GLU A 614 17.74 9.25 15.13
C GLU A 614 18.71 10.42 14.99
N THR A 615 19.63 10.33 14.04
CA THR A 615 20.66 11.34 13.80
C THR A 615 20.69 11.69 12.33
N GLN A 616 20.54 12.96 12.01
CA GLN A 616 20.74 13.44 10.63
C GLN A 616 22.23 13.45 10.30
N THR A 617 22.56 12.87 9.17
CA THR A 617 23.95 12.60 8.76
C THR A 617 24.16 12.97 7.30
N LEU A 618 25.34 13.51 7.00
CA LEU A 618 25.82 13.67 5.64
C LEU A 618 26.99 12.70 5.42
N GLY A 619 26.82 11.77 4.48
CA GLY A 619 27.88 10.88 4.01
C GLY A 619 28.55 11.40 2.76
N LEU A 620 29.89 11.26 2.67
CA LEU A 620 30.69 11.56 1.47
C LEU A 620 31.49 10.34 1.10
N TRP A 621 31.53 9.99 -0.18
CA TRP A 621 32.38 8.91 -0.73
C TRP A 621 33.20 9.47 -1.87
N VAL A 622 34.52 9.22 -1.81
CA VAL A 622 35.47 9.56 -2.87
C VAL A 622 36.27 8.30 -3.21
N ALA A 623 36.21 7.87 -4.47
CA ALA A 623 36.91 6.66 -4.89
C ALA A 623 37.28 6.71 -6.38
N GLY A 624 38.24 5.89 -6.78
CA GLY A 624 38.72 5.78 -8.17
C GLY A 624 39.64 6.87 -8.61
N ALA A 625 39.46 7.41 -9.82
CA ALA A 625 40.34 8.43 -10.39
C ALA A 625 39.85 9.82 -10.01
N ARG A 626 40.74 10.61 -9.41
CA ARG A 626 40.58 12.06 -9.23
C ARG A 626 40.65 12.76 -10.58
N ILE A 627 41.72 12.45 -11.35
CA ILE A 627 41.88 12.91 -12.72
C ILE A 627 42.03 11.68 -13.59
N GLN A 628 41.17 11.54 -14.60
CA GLN A 628 41.31 10.47 -15.58
C GLN A 628 42.36 10.85 -16.61
N SER A 629 43.15 9.86 -17.05
CA SER A 629 44.18 10.07 -18.06
C SER A 629 43.62 10.69 -19.33
N SER A 630 44.33 11.67 -19.82
CA SER A 630 44.13 12.35 -21.09
C SER A 630 45.45 12.65 -21.74
N TRP A 631 45.41 13.28 -22.92
CA TRP A 631 46.65 13.73 -23.57
C TRP A 631 47.46 14.74 -22.75
N ALA A 632 46.76 15.45 -21.80
CA ALA A 632 47.40 16.53 -21.00
C ALA A 632 47.75 16.08 -19.56
N HIS A 633 47.18 14.99 -19.08
CA HIS A 633 47.32 14.54 -17.69
C HIS A 633 47.48 13.02 -17.60
N ALA A 634 48.31 12.55 -16.67
CA ALA A 634 48.31 11.17 -16.23
C ALA A 634 47.13 10.87 -15.30
N ASP A 635 46.83 9.59 -15.12
CA ASP A 635 45.85 9.18 -14.10
C ASP A 635 46.34 9.62 -12.72
N GLU A 636 45.46 10.27 -11.98
CA GLU A 636 45.69 10.63 -10.58
C GLU A 636 44.63 9.97 -9.71
N PRO A 637 44.96 9.07 -8.78
CA PRO A 637 44.01 8.44 -7.92
C PRO A 637 43.45 9.39 -6.88
N ALA A 638 42.24 9.13 -6.42
CA ALA A 638 41.65 9.79 -5.26
C ALA A 638 42.53 9.59 -4.01
N SER A 639 42.47 10.52 -3.08
CA SER A 639 43.30 10.52 -1.88
C SER A 639 42.50 10.90 -0.61
N PRO A 640 42.99 10.53 0.58
CA PRO A 640 42.35 10.93 1.83
C PRO A 640 42.39 12.45 2.05
N PHE A 641 43.37 13.13 1.45
CA PHE A 641 43.52 14.60 1.55
C PHE A 641 42.45 15.32 0.73
N GLU A 642 42.01 14.73 -0.37
CA GLU A 642 40.93 15.25 -1.19
C GLU A 642 39.60 15.18 -0.42
N LEU A 643 39.29 14.03 0.19
CA LEU A 643 38.10 13.90 1.05
C LEU A 643 38.17 14.92 2.21
N LYS A 644 39.33 15.05 2.87
CA LYS A 644 39.52 16.04 3.94
C LYS A 644 39.28 17.47 3.43
N ALA A 645 39.74 17.82 2.24
CA ALA A 645 39.54 19.15 1.66
C ALA A 645 38.03 19.44 1.49
N HIS A 646 37.23 18.49 1.01
CA HIS A 646 35.80 18.67 0.91
C HIS A 646 35.11 18.82 2.28
N VAL A 647 35.52 18.07 3.29
CA VAL A 647 35.00 18.23 4.68
C VAL A 647 35.35 19.64 5.21
N LEU A 648 36.60 20.12 5.00
CA LEU A 648 36.98 21.47 5.40
C LEU A 648 36.20 22.56 4.65
N HIS A 649 36.00 22.41 3.37
CA HIS A 649 35.15 23.34 2.60
C HIS A 649 33.71 23.41 3.11
N ILE A 650 33.15 22.29 3.60
CA ILE A 650 31.84 22.28 4.26
C ILE A 650 31.88 23.10 5.56
N LEU A 651 32.90 22.92 6.39
CA LEU A 651 33.05 23.68 7.62
C LEU A 651 33.19 25.18 7.32
N GLU A 652 34.09 25.55 6.41
CA GLU A 652 34.36 26.94 5.98
C GLU A 652 33.10 27.60 5.40
N ARG A 653 32.31 26.87 4.59
CA ARG A 653 31.03 27.36 4.01
C ARG A 653 30.01 27.73 5.07
N LEU A 654 30.06 27.05 6.19
CA LEU A 654 29.23 27.33 7.36
C LEU A 654 29.88 28.33 8.33
N GLY A 655 31.06 28.88 8.01
CA GLY A 655 31.82 29.81 8.82
C GLY A 655 32.48 29.16 10.06
N ILE A 656 32.65 27.84 10.04
CA ILE A 656 33.26 27.08 11.15
C ILE A 656 34.74 26.88 10.86
N SER A 657 35.58 27.46 11.68
CA SER A 657 37.05 27.26 11.57
C SER A 657 37.41 25.85 12.04
N GLU A 658 38.28 25.12 11.32
CA GLU A 658 38.89 23.86 11.78
C GLU A 658 39.49 23.98 13.18
N ARG A 659 40.03 25.16 13.52
CA ARG A 659 40.64 25.44 14.83
C ARG A 659 39.65 25.52 15.97
N SER A 660 38.36 25.70 15.68
CA SER A 660 37.31 25.67 16.70
C SER A 660 36.89 24.24 17.09
N LEU A 661 37.47 23.25 16.44
CA LEU A 661 37.22 21.83 16.66
C LEU A 661 38.48 21.13 17.20
N ARG A 662 38.27 20.07 17.94
CA ARG A 662 39.31 19.11 18.31
C ARG A 662 39.48 18.12 17.19
N ALA A 663 40.66 18.10 16.61
CA ALA A 663 41.00 17.17 15.54
C ALA A 663 41.93 16.09 16.08
N GLU A 664 41.62 14.82 15.86
CA GLU A 664 42.42 13.70 16.38
C GLU A 664 42.28 12.45 15.52
N PHE A 665 43.33 11.61 15.58
CA PHE A 665 43.25 10.26 15.04
C PHE A 665 42.56 9.34 16.07
N VAL A 666 41.57 8.59 15.61
CA VAL A 666 40.75 7.69 16.42
C VAL A 666 40.80 6.26 15.89
N GLU A 667 40.80 5.29 16.75
CA GLU A 667 40.62 3.89 16.38
C GLU A 667 39.17 3.70 15.89
N CYS A 668 39.01 3.19 14.67
CA CYS A 668 37.71 2.90 14.11
C CYS A 668 37.81 1.69 13.17
N ASP A 669 37.01 0.70 13.42
CA ASP A 669 37.05 -0.56 12.69
C ASP A 669 36.45 -0.50 11.28
N LEU A 670 35.86 0.63 10.91
CA LEU A 670 35.45 0.92 9.52
C LEU A 670 36.64 1.22 8.62
N PHE A 671 37.77 1.69 9.19
CA PHE A 671 38.88 2.24 8.41
C PHE A 671 40.15 1.39 8.50
N THR A 672 40.97 1.52 7.47
CA THR A 672 42.33 0.99 7.45
C THR A 672 43.22 1.91 8.28
N GLY A 673 43.93 1.39 9.29
CA GLY A 673 44.68 2.20 10.22
C GLY A 673 43.76 2.99 11.18
N ARG A 674 43.94 4.30 11.26
CA ARG A 674 43.17 5.19 12.11
C ARG A 674 42.21 6.04 11.31
N GLY A 675 41.03 6.29 11.83
CA GLY A 675 40.15 7.34 11.37
C GLY A 675 40.65 8.73 11.81
N TYR A 676 40.20 9.78 11.10
CA TYR A 676 40.46 11.17 11.49
C TYR A 676 39.11 11.80 11.88
N SER A 677 39.06 12.33 13.09
CA SER A 677 37.81 12.84 13.68
C SER A 677 37.92 14.33 13.99
N TYR A 678 36.81 15.03 13.73
CA TYR A 678 36.53 16.35 14.27
C TYR A 678 35.42 16.24 15.33
N ALA A 679 35.67 16.80 16.48
CA ALA A 679 34.72 16.91 17.58
C ALA A 679 34.72 18.31 18.17
N THR A 680 33.67 18.70 18.82
CA THR A 680 33.64 19.90 19.66
C THR A 680 34.52 19.72 20.88
N TYR A 681 34.92 20.79 21.55
CA TYR A 681 35.73 20.71 22.77
C TYR A 681 34.99 20.05 23.94
N ASP A 682 33.65 20.01 23.91
CA ASP A 682 32.80 19.27 24.86
C ASP A 682 32.56 17.80 24.42
N GLY A 683 33.29 17.32 23.42
CA GLY A 683 33.33 15.93 22.98
C GLY A 683 32.23 15.47 22.03
N LYS A 684 31.39 16.39 21.50
CA LYS A 684 30.36 16.00 20.53
C LYS A 684 30.97 15.72 19.15
N PRO A 685 30.69 14.58 18.52
CA PRO A 685 31.22 14.25 17.22
C PRO A 685 30.67 15.21 16.15
N VAL A 686 31.54 15.68 15.26
CA VAL A 686 31.16 16.56 14.12
C VAL A 686 31.37 15.82 12.82
N ALA A 687 32.54 15.26 12.59
CA ALA A 687 32.86 14.47 11.41
C ALA A 687 33.85 13.35 11.75
N LEU A 688 33.72 12.24 11.04
CA LEU A 688 34.66 11.12 11.09
C LEU A 688 34.98 10.73 9.64
N MET A 689 36.25 10.53 9.31
CA MET A 689 36.66 10.18 7.94
C MET A 689 37.85 9.22 7.94
N GLY A 690 37.99 8.47 6.85
CA GLY A 690 39.14 7.58 6.64
C GLY A 690 39.01 6.75 5.36
N GLN A 691 40.05 5.94 5.11
CA GLN A 691 40.03 4.94 4.06
C GLN A 691 39.29 3.69 4.56
N VAL A 692 38.25 3.29 3.86
CA VAL A 692 37.45 2.10 4.22
C VAL A 692 38.31 0.84 4.19
N LYS A 693 38.11 -0.02 5.16
CA LYS A 693 38.86 -1.28 5.35
C LYS A 693 38.65 -2.22 4.18
N SER A 694 39.72 -2.79 3.63
CA SER A 694 39.65 -3.72 2.48
C SER A 694 38.75 -4.93 2.77
N ALA A 695 38.71 -5.42 4.00
CA ALA A 695 37.81 -6.51 4.40
C ALA A 695 36.31 -6.13 4.33
N LEU A 696 35.96 -4.85 4.52
CA LEU A 696 34.60 -4.38 4.29
C LEU A 696 34.31 -4.22 2.80
N LEU A 697 35.27 -3.64 2.03
CA LEU A 697 35.11 -3.46 0.58
C LEU A 697 34.91 -4.79 -0.14
N ALA A 698 35.59 -5.85 0.31
CA ALA A 698 35.46 -7.20 -0.25
C ALA A 698 34.02 -7.76 -0.17
N LYS A 699 33.23 -7.35 0.82
CA LYS A 699 31.81 -7.75 0.93
C LYS A 699 30.95 -7.22 -0.25
N TRP A 700 31.43 -6.19 -0.94
CA TRP A 700 30.77 -5.56 -2.10
C TRP A 700 31.51 -5.75 -3.42
N ASP A 701 32.53 -6.64 -3.49
CA ASP A 701 33.39 -6.85 -4.66
C ASP A 701 34.06 -5.53 -5.12
N ILE A 702 34.51 -4.69 -4.18
CA ILE A 702 35.20 -3.45 -4.46
C ILE A 702 36.71 -3.66 -4.24
N ASP A 703 37.48 -3.52 -5.29
CA ASP A 703 38.94 -3.71 -5.36
C ASP A 703 39.73 -2.40 -5.37
N ILE A 704 39.06 -1.27 -5.42
CA ILE A 704 39.68 0.07 -5.39
C ILE A 704 39.57 0.69 -3.99
N PRO A 705 40.53 1.58 -3.60
CA PRO A 705 40.40 2.34 -2.36
C PRO A 705 39.15 3.24 -2.38
N VAL A 706 38.42 3.21 -1.28
CA VAL A 706 37.28 4.09 -1.04
C VAL A 706 37.56 4.93 0.20
N TYR A 707 37.43 6.22 0.09
CA TYR A 707 37.52 7.19 1.17
C TYR A 707 36.12 7.63 1.54
N TYR A 708 35.80 7.53 2.84
CA TYR A 708 34.48 7.84 3.37
C TYR A 708 34.57 8.87 4.49
N ALA A 709 33.66 9.82 4.49
CA ALA A 709 33.40 10.71 5.62
C ALA A 709 31.95 10.67 6.02
N GLU A 710 31.71 10.70 7.34
CA GLU A 710 30.40 10.80 7.94
C GLU A 710 30.36 12.05 8.84
N ILE A 711 29.43 12.95 8.56
CA ILE A 711 29.28 14.23 9.23
C ILE A 711 27.97 14.22 10.00
N ASN A 712 28.02 14.40 11.32
CA ASN A 712 26.85 14.57 12.16
C ASN A 712 26.22 15.95 11.92
N TRP A 713 25.14 15.98 11.14
CA TRP A 713 24.50 17.21 10.78
C TRP A 713 23.91 17.97 11.97
N ASP A 714 23.29 17.26 12.93
CA ASP A 714 22.67 17.88 14.10
C ASP A 714 23.68 18.69 14.89
N ASN A 715 24.88 18.14 15.11
CA ASN A 715 25.95 18.83 15.84
C ASN A 715 26.57 19.93 14.99
N LEU A 716 26.82 19.70 13.71
CA LEU A 716 27.36 20.69 12.79
C LEU A 716 26.43 21.90 12.64
N ASN A 717 25.14 21.65 12.46
CA ASN A 717 24.12 22.71 12.33
C ASN A 717 24.01 23.58 13.60
N ARG A 718 24.09 22.95 14.79
CA ARG A 718 24.14 23.72 16.05
C ARG A 718 25.37 24.61 16.16
N LEU A 719 26.51 24.19 15.65
CA LEU A 719 27.70 25.03 15.57
C LEU A 719 27.48 26.20 14.61
N ALA A 720 26.93 25.91 13.42
CA ALA A 720 26.66 26.94 12.41
C ALA A 720 25.65 27.99 12.90
N GLU A 721 24.72 27.63 13.79
CA GLU A 721 23.79 28.58 14.40
C GLU A 721 24.45 29.61 15.31
N ARG A 722 25.63 29.28 15.85
CA ARG A 722 26.39 30.15 16.75
C ARG A 722 27.36 31.05 16.02
N VAL A 723 27.61 30.80 14.74
CA VAL A 723 28.53 31.58 13.93
C VAL A 723 27.94 32.97 13.71
N LYS A 724 28.73 34.01 14.04
CA LYS A 724 28.45 35.39 13.68
C LYS A 724 29.25 35.74 12.43
N ILE A 725 28.57 36.19 11.41
CA ILE A 725 29.22 36.67 10.20
C ILE A 725 29.69 38.09 10.47
N GLU A 726 30.99 38.31 10.46
CA GLU A 726 31.64 39.64 10.58
C GLU A 726 32.33 39.97 9.25
N ILE A 727 32.02 41.14 8.74
CA ILE A 727 32.68 41.66 7.52
C ILE A 727 33.81 42.55 7.96
N ALA A 728 35.03 42.19 7.57
CA ALA A 728 36.22 43.03 7.80
C ALA A 728 36.64 43.66 6.50
N ASP A 729 37.30 44.83 6.61
CA ASP A 729 37.91 45.48 5.46
C ASP A 729 39.00 44.62 4.86
N LEU A 730 39.10 44.64 3.54
CA LEU A 730 40.17 43.91 2.84
C LEU A 730 41.54 44.51 3.22
N PRO A 731 42.55 43.69 3.53
CA PRO A 731 43.87 44.17 3.87
C PRO A 731 44.47 45.02 2.73
N LYS A 732 44.90 46.23 3.03
CA LYS A 732 45.48 47.14 2.04
C LYS A 732 46.97 46.86 1.77
N PHE A 733 47.61 46.09 2.65
CA PHE A 733 49.06 45.86 2.60
C PHE A 733 49.35 44.41 2.15
N PRO A 734 50.47 44.18 1.43
CA PRO A 734 50.76 42.88 0.86
C PRO A 734 51.13 41.83 1.91
N VAL A 735 50.79 40.56 1.61
CA VAL A 735 51.22 39.40 2.36
C VAL A 735 52.67 39.09 1.95
N VAL A 736 53.51 38.80 2.93
CA VAL A 736 54.90 38.39 2.74
C VAL A 736 55.02 36.90 3.05
N ARG A 737 55.48 36.12 2.09
CA ARG A 737 55.84 34.70 2.25
C ARG A 737 57.29 34.51 2.66
N ARG A 738 57.53 33.66 3.65
CA ARG A 738 58.85 33.17 4.04
C ARG A 738 58.82 31.67 4.21
N ASP A 739 59.84 31.01 3.67
CA ASP A 739 59.94 29.57 3.68
C ASP A 739 60.99 29.14 4.72
N LEU A 740 60.77 28.01 5.35
CA LEU A 740 61.65 27.42 6.33
C LEU A 740 61.67 25.90 6.15
N SER A 741 62.87 25.34 5.94
CA SER A 741 63.05 23.88 5.90
C SER A 741 63.56 23.40 7.26
N LEU A 742 62.81 22.44 7.84
CA LEU A 742 63.09 21.94 9.18
C LEU A 742 63.31 20.42 9.17
N LEU A 743 64.37 19.99 9.81
CA LEU A 743 64.62 18.58 10.12
C LEU A 743 63.99 18.27 11.46
N LEU A 744 63.07 17.27 11.49
CA LEU A 744 62.21 16.97 12.59
C LEU A 744 62.20 15.46 12.92
N ASP A 745 61.76 15.11 14.11
CA ASP A 745 61.41 13.75 14.44
C ASP A 745 60.16 13.32 13.63
N GLU A 746 60.14 12.07 13.13
CA GLU A 746 59.00 11.53 12.33
C GLU A 746 57.68 11.67 13.02
N LYS A 747 57.62 11.64 14.36
CA LYS A 747 56.41 11.71 15.15
C LYS A 747 55.74 13.07 15.17
N ILE A 748 56.52 14.15 14.87
CA ILE A 748 56.02 15.53 14.94
C ILE A 748 55.14 15.80 13.74
N THR A 749 53.89 16.22 13.98
CA THR A 749 52.92 16.52 12.96
C THR A 749 53.01 17.97 12.45
N PHE A 750 52.57 18.23 11.24
CA PHE A 750 52.46 19.60 10.73
C PHE A 750 51.51 20.47 11.61
N ALA A 751 50.44 19.88 12.14
CA ALA A 751 49.50 20.59 13.00
C ALA A 751 50.17 21.14 14.25
N GLU A 752 51.01 20.37 14.89
CA GLU A 752 51.77 20.80 16.08
C GLU A 752 52.73 21.94 15.79
N LEU A 753 53.42 21.89 14.65
CA LEU A 753 54.34 22.97 14.20
C LEU A 753 53.56 24.25 13.88
N ALA A 754 52.45 24.12 13.12
CA ALA A 754 51.61 25.25 12.75
C ALA A 754 51.00 25.93 14.01
N GLU A 755 50.54 25.12 14.96
CA GLU A 755 50.02 25.65 16.22
C GLU A 755 51.09 26.35 17.04
N THR A 756 52.30 25.79 17.13
CA THR A 756 53.43 26.41 17.83
C THR A 756 53.83 27.75 17.17
N ALA A 757 53.89 27.79 15.85
CA ALA A 757 54.14 29.01 15.12
C ALA A 757 53.07 30.11 15.38
N ARG A 758 51.83 29.73 15.39
CA ARG A 758 50.71 30.64 15.68
C ARG A 758 50.70 31.12 17.14
N ARG A 759 51.07 30.28 18.09
CA ARG A 759 51.28 30.71 19.48
C ARG A 759 52.42 31.67 19.64
N ALA A 760 53.53 31.45 18.90
CA ALA A 760 54.63 32.33 18.88
C ALA A 760 54.28 33.72 18.28
N GLU A 761 53.52 33.75 17.20
CA GLU A 761 53.14 35.01 16.55
C GLU A 761 51.61 35.03 16.26
N LYS A 762 50.87 35.79 17.04
CA LYS A 762 49.41 35.85 17.01
C LYS A 762 48.86 36.93 16.08
N LYS A 763 49.64 37.99 15.81
CA LYS A 763 49.15 39.18 15.13
C LYS A 763 49.52 39.23 13.65
N LEU A 764 50.75 38.88 13.32
CA LEU A 764 51.30 39.09 12.00
C LEU A 764 51.28 37.79 11.18
N LEU A 765 51.25 36.59 11.81
CA LEU A 765 51.20 35.33 11.10
C LEU A 765 49.75 35.04 10.70
N ARG A 766 49.50 35.04 9.39
CA ARG A 766 48.17 34.77 8.81
C ARG A 766 47.97 33.29 8.60
N ASP A 767 48.94 32.64 7.95
CA ASP A 767 48.84 31.24 7.64
C ASP A 767 50.19 30.55 7.63
N VAL A 768 50.14 29.21 7.78
CA VAL A 768 51.29 28.30 7.66
C VAL A 768 50.87 27.16 6.78
N THR A 769 51.65 26.90 5.73
CA THR A 769 51.40 25.77 4.81
C THR A 769 52.63 24.88 4.72
N LEU A 770 52.40 23.59 4.49
CA LEU A 770 53.39 22.57 4.23
C LEU A 770 53.42 22.34 2.73
N PHE A 771 54.54 22.62 2.07
CA PHE A 771 54.66 22.48 0.62
C PHE A 771 55.60 21.36 0.16
N ASP A 772 56.46 20.84 1.05
CA ASP A 772 57.26 19.66 0.74
C ASP A 772 57.52 18.82 1.98
N VAL A 773 57.51 17.50 1.80
CA VAL A 773 57.82 16.48 2.81
C VAL A 773 58.86 15.56 2.23
N TYR A 774 60.04 15.53 2.86
CA TYR A 774 61.07 14.61 2.43
C TYR A 774 61.39 13.59 3.54
N GLU A 775 61.16 12.31 3.19
CA GLU A 775 61.52 11.13 3.97
C GLU A 775 62.40 10.25 3.13
N GLY A 776 63.69 10.15 3.42
CA GLY A 776 64.57 9.42 2.55
C GLY A 776 65.97 9.16 3.11
N LYS A 777 66.74 8.37 2.37
CA LYS A 777 68.07 7.82 2.81
C LYS A 777 69.13 8.87 3.20
N ASN A 778 68.93 10.11 2.88
CA ASN A 778 69.85 11.20 3.19
C ASN A 778 69.53 11.92 4.51
N LEU A 779 68.61 11.38 5.30
CA LEU A 779 68.26 11.89 6.60
C LEU A 779 68.72 10.92 7.73
N PRO A 780 68.95 11.41 8.93
CA PRO A 780 69.18 10.55 10.09
C PRO A 780 67.97 9.65 10.32
N ALA A 781 68.21 8.43 10.81
CA ALA A 781 67.13 7.50 11.12
C ALA A 781 66.11 8.10 12.13
N GLY A 782 64.79 7.95 11.83
CA GLY A 782 63.69 8.51 12.64
C GLY A 782 63.48 10.02 12.45
N LYS A 783 64.05 10.62 11.41
CA LYS A 783 63.91 12.04 11.07
C LYS A 783 63.22 12.22 9.68
N LYS A 784 62.45 13.29 9.56
CA LYS A 784 61.89 13.80 8.32
C LYS A 784 62.16 15.28 8.12
N SER A 785 62.06 15.75 6.91
CA SER A 785 62.21 17.18 6.63
C SER A 785 60.87 17.75 6.17
N TYR A 786 60.42 18.82 6.80
CA TYR A 786 59.28 19.62 6.37
C TYR A 786 59.74 20.96 5.82
N ALA A 787 59.25 21.31 4.62
CA ALA A 787 59.38 22.65 4.06
C ALA A 787 58.06 23.42 4.26
N LEU A 788 58.11 24.44 5.10
CA LEU A 788 56.95 25.22 5.53
C LEU A 788 57.03 26.64 4.92
N SER A 789 55.87 27.14 4.48
CA SER A 789 55.71 28.55 4.13
C SER A 789 54.89 29.26 5.21
N PHE A 790 55.39 30.39 5.64
CA PHE A 790 54.77 31.28 6.60
C PHE A 790 54.31 32.54 5.89
N TYR A 791 53.01 32.86 6.01
CA TYR A 791 52.40 34.03 5.40
C TYR A 791 52.19 35.09 6.47
N LEU A 792 52.94 36.21 6.34
CA LEU A 792 52.97 37.30 7.30
C LEU A 792 52.29 38.54 6.69
N GLN A 793 51.46 39.22 7.48
CA GLN A 793 50.78 40.46 7.06
C GLN A 793 50.48 41.34 8.25
N ASP A 794 50.78 42.60 8.12
CA ASP A 794 50.31 43.70 8.99
C ASP A 794 49.10 44.38 8.29
N THR A 795 48.01 44.59 9.01
CA THR A 795 46.80 45.21 8.46
C THR A 795 46.89 46.73 8.42
N GLU A 796 47.83 47.31 9.16
CA GLU A 796 47.94 48.74 9.32
C GLU A 796 49.07 49.36 8.48
N ARG A 797 50.07 48.57 8.11
CA ARG A 797 51.26 49.07 7.40
C ARG A 797 52.01 47.97 6.62
N THR A 798 52.84 48.40 5.68
CA THR A 798 53.75 47.48 4.99
C THR A 798 54.86 47.04 5.98
N MET A 799 55.11 45.71 6.08
CA MET A 799 56.14 45.15 6.93
C MET A 799 57.51 45.45 6.38
N SER A 800 58.45 45.89 7.21
CA SER A 800 59.85 46.01 6.88
C SER A 800 60.57 44.68 7.02
N ASP A 801 61.69 44.48 6.26
CA ASP A 801 62.49 43.26 6.35
C ASP A 801 62.95 42.95 7.78
N LYS A 802 63.36 43.98 8.53
CA LYS A 802 63.70 43.83 9.93
C LYS A 802 62.59 43.27 10.82
N GLN A 803 61.34 43.65 10.55
CA GLN A 803 60.20 43.11 11.27
C GLN A 803 59.89 41.68 10.88
N ILE A 804 60.02 41.39 9.58
CA ILE A 804 59.82 40.04 9.02
C ILE A 804 60.84 39.08 9.62
N ASP A 805 62.11 39.45 9.60
CA ASP A 805 63.17 38.64 10.16
C ASP A 805 63.06 38.41 11.66
N ALA A 806 62.63 39.42 12.42
CA ALA A 806 62.37 39.28 13.84
C ALA A 806 61.21 38.29 14.13
N VAL A 807 60.08 38.34 13.33
CA VAL A 807 58.97 37.44 13.48
C VAL A 807 59.42 36.01 13.12
N MET A 808 60.14 35.83 12.03
CA MET A 808 60.62 34.51 11.60
C MET A 808 61.62 33.92 12.58
N ALA A 809 62.52 34.72 13.15
CA ALA A 809 63.42 34.28 14.19
C ALA A 809 62.66 33.82 15.45
N LYS A 810 61.63 34.54 15.88
CA LYS A 810 60.76 34.19 17.00
C LYS A 810 60.02 32.86 16.74
N ILE A 811 59.41 32.69 15.57
CA ILE A 811 58.69 31.47 15.18
C ILE A 811 59.69 30.28 15.15
N ARG A 812 60.79 30.42 14.47
CA ARG A 812 61.84 29.42 14.36
C ARG A 812 62.35 29.00 15.74
N LYS A 813 62.69 29.94 16.59
CA LYS A 813 63.16 29.63 17.96
C LYS A 813 62.12 28.88 18.76
N SER A 814 60.82 29.25 18.67
CA SER A 814 59.77 28.52 19.37
C SER A 814 59.64 27.07 18.91
N ILE A 815 59.80 26.83 17.61
CA ILE A 815 59.74 25.46 17.05
C ILE A 815 61.02 24.67 17.45
N GLU A 816 62.20 25.26 17.39
CA GLU A 816 63.46 24.64 17.80
C GLU A 816 63.41 24.25 19.29
N ASP A 817 62.97 25.21 20.13
CA ASP A 817 62.91 25.00 21.61
C ASP A 817 61.92 23.91 22.00
N THR A 818 60.79 23.80 21.26
CA THR A 818 59.72 22.89 21.61
C THR A 818 59.95 21.47 21.08
N TYR A 819 60.54 21.34 19.90
CA TYR A 819 60.62 20.04 19.20
C TYR A 819 62.02 19.58 18.89
N GLY A 820 63.04 20.36 19.26
CA GLY A 820 64.42 20.05 18.90
C GLY A 820 64.68 20.06 17.39
N ALA A 821 63.87 20.81 16.66
CA ALA A 821 63.93 20.95 15.21
C ALA A 821 65.27 21.68 14.83
N THR A 822 65.84 21.33 13.69
CA THR A 822 67.02 22.00 13.15
C THR A 822 66.79 22.46 11.73
N LEU A 823 67.36 23.57 11.33
CA LEU A 823 67.32 24.03 9.94
C LEU A 823 68.04 23.02 9.04
N ARG A 824 67.46 22.79 7.88
CA ARG A 824 68.05 22.00 6.80
C ARG A 824 68.53 22.88 5.66
#